data_469cef0da31c689108a5b62ba77938e8
#
_entry.id   469cef0da31c689108a5b62ba77938e8
#
_cell.length_a   1.000
_cell.length_b   1.000
_cell.length_c   1.000
_cell.angle_alpha   90.00
_cell.angle_beta   90.00
_cell.angle_gamma   90.00
#
_symmetry.space_group_name_H-M   'P 1'
#
loop_
_entity.id
_entity.type
_entity.pdbx_description
1 polymer ?
#
loop_
_entity_poly.entity_id
_entity_poly.type
_entity_poly.pdbx_seq_one_letter_code
_entity_poly.pdbx_strand_id
1 'polypeptide(L)'
;MFKKSMFCVALASLVLATSCSQDDLQTAKFSSNEIKTNPELGGQPISTFAAAKGKAVKSRAVETTITNLGSFTMNAFQDGETNYMKDVKYTSTDGSVWNTDAGTFYWPVEGNLHFYAYAPEQPGQAGTFKLDKDAQTLTDFVPNTAAADQKDFVYAKSTGNNKANGTTGIDIDFQHALSEVTIAAKNENTSYTVDVTGVKIGNVIKKGTFTFPSTSDAAATWTLSSDASDITAYTTTWTTPVTLGSDVSTLDVANVPFMILPQQLSKATKASEKAYIAVKVKITLQGGYVQQNDWVYVGIDNNWEMGKRYAYTLDFTSGAGQDKDGKQVISGTAINLNVDVTPWDEVAEDLDPSGVAPTRPSVANSLIIEPTSTKAYGINIADKINAFWSSSVGDQTTPIMAGTEWTAEVIWQDIPSRAINFCSKSGVVKSGDTFEGKGTTPLYVKAAANVKGNVVVGIKKKGESDYLWSWHLWLTDEPQLVAGFMDRNLGAESATATDGAKTRGLYYQFGRKDPFVGSTEIYDINGTSKSTGATIATGKVTFAKAVQTPATFYTYGSGNNDWASPNNYTSKNWNDISESDGKTFFDPCPEGWRLPTKAEYSNFSTTTFTWDATNSGRTYNGNWFPAAGYRGSGDGSMSSVGSDGDYWSASPYSENGGYSLGFGSGGVNPANFNSRAYGFSVRCVQE
;
A
#
# COMPACT_ATOMS: atom_id res chain seq x y z
N MET A 1 -58.51 -39.97 33.47
CA MET A 1 -57.67 -38.81 33.38
C MET A 1 -56.43 -39.01 32.45
N PHE A 2 -56.33 -40.14 31.78
CA PHE A 2 -55.12 -40.46 30.92
C PHE A 2 -55.37 -40.29 29.42
N LYS A 3 -56.57 -39.93 28.96
CA LYS A 3 -56.87 -39.76 27.52
C LYS A 3 -56.66 -38.36 26.96
N LYS A 4 -56.47 -37.32 27.78
CA LYS A 4 -56.27 -35.96 27.30
C LYS A 4 -54.79 -35.61 27.00
N SER A 5 -53.85 -36.30 27.66
CA SER A 5 -52.43 -36.05 27.45
C SER A 5 -51.86 -36.66 26.14
N MET A 6 -52.40 -37.81 25.74
CA MET A 6 -51.98 -38.49 24.51
C MET A 6 -52.55 -37.87 23.24
N PHE A 7 -53.63 -37.08 23.35
CA PHE A 7 -54.20 -36.38 22.18
C PHE A 7 -53.47 -35.11 21.82
N CYS A 8 -52.81 -34.43 22.80
CA CYS A 8 -51.99 -33.26 22.53
C CYS A 8 -50.66 -33.63 21.88
N VAL A 9 -50.07 -34.78 22.25
CA VAL A 9 -48.79 -35.21 21.60
C VAL A 9 -49.04 -35.74 20.19
N ALA A 10 -50.14 -36.38 19.92
CA ALA A 10 -50.50 -36.81 18.58
C ALA A 10 -50.97 -35.66 17.67
N LEU A 11 -51.50 -34.57 18.24
CA LEU A 11 -51.84 -33.37 17.47
C LEU A 11 -50.59 -32.52 17.12
N ALA A 12 -49.58 -32.48 18.00
CA ALA A 12 -48.32 -31.81 17.73
C ALA A 12 -47.50 -32.49 16.59
N SER A 13 -47.46 -33.81 16.56
CA SER A 13 -46.80 -34.56 15.48
C SER A 13 -47.56 -34.53 14.14
N LEU A 14 -48.88 -34.27 14.15
CA LEU A 14 -49.67 -34.18 12.91
C LEU A 14 -49.65 -32.76 12.31
N VAL A 15 -49.43 -31.72 13.13
CA VAL A 15 -49.27 -30.33 12.67
C VAL A 15 -47.90 -30.09 12.03
N LEU A 16 -46.87 -30.83 12.45
CA LEU A 16 -45.53 -30.77 11.86
C LEU A 16 -45.44 -31.39 10.45
N ALA A 17 -46.44 -32.25 10.08
CA ALA A 17 -46.45 -32.90 8.76
C ALA A 17 -47.25 -32.12 7.68
N THR A 18 -48.02 -31.09 8.05
CA THR A 18 -48.84 -30.30 7.10
C THR A 18 -48.67 -28.79 7.36
N SER A 19 -47.66 -28.17 6.80
CA SER A 19 -47.44 -26.70 6.73
C SER A 19 -47.49 -25.98 8.09
N CYS A 20 -46.44 -26.08 8.90
CA CYS A 20 -46.07 -24.99 9.81
C CYS A 20 -45.43 -23.88 8.97
N SER A 21 -46.08 -22.72 8.94
CA SER A 21 -45.43 -21.51 8.46
C SER A 21 -44.32 -21.13 9.42
N GLN A 22 -43.29 -20.47 8.94
CA GLN A 22 -42.18 -19.96 9.73
C GLN A 22 -42.66 -19.05 10.90
N ASP A 23 -43.84 -18.48 10.77
CA ASP A 23 -44.49 -17.62 11.77
C ASP A 23 -44.97 -18.39 13.01
N ASP A 24 -45.34 -19.67 12.89
CA ASP A 24 -45.77 -20.48 14.03
C ASP A 24 -44.62 -20.91 14.95
N LEU A 25 -43.38 -20.96 14.42
CA LEU A 25 -42.17 -21.21 15.21
C LEU A 25 -41.69 -19.95 15.98
N GLN A 26 -42.02 -18.74 15.48
CA GLN A 26 -41.67 -17.48 16.15
C GLN A 26 -42.49 -17.24 17.43
N THR A 27 -43.62 -17.83 17.57
CA THR A 27 -44.47 -17.70 18.78
C THR A 27 -44.11 -18.70 19.89
N ALA A 28 -43.38 -19.77 19.58
CA ALA A 28 -42.87 -20.72 20.57
C ALA A 28 -41.57 -20.19 21.16
N LYS A 29 -41.55 -19.69 22.38
CA LYS A 29 -40.35 -19.27 23.10
C LYS A 29 -39.51 -20.49 23.49
N PHE A 30 -38.66 -20.97 22.54
CA PHE A 30 -37.62 -21.96 22.81
C PHE A 30 -36.40 -21.28 23.43
N SER A 31 -35.67 -21.99 24.29
CA SER A 31 -34.41 -21.46 24.80
C SER A 31 -33.34 -21.44 23.68
N SER A 32 -32.41 -20.49 23.75
CA SER A 32 -31.27 -20.41 22.81
C SER A 32 -30.46 -21.70 22.73
N ASN A 33 -30.42 -22.49 23.82
CA ASN A 33 -29.78 -23.80 23.88
C ASN A 33 -30.49 -24.89 23.07
N GLU A 34 -31.81 -24.83 22.94
CA GLU A 34 -32.58 -25.80 22.15
C GLU A 34 -32.48 -25.48 20.67
N ILE A 35 -32.46 -24.22 20.28
CA ILE A 35 -32.38 -23.77 18.88
C ILE A 35 -31.01 -24.10 18.26
N LYS A 36 -29.92 -23.83 18.97
CA LYS A 36 -28.56 -23.91 18.41
C LYS A 36 -28.09 -25.31 17.96
N THR A 37 -28.73 -26.37 18.47
CA THR A 37 -28.36 -27.76 18.17
C THR A 37 -29.48 -28.58 17.57
N ASN A 38 -30.68 -28.01 17.43
CA ASN A 38 -31.85 -28.71 16.91
C ASN A 38 -32.23 -28.16 15.52
N PRO A 39 -32.07 -28.95 14.44
CA PRO A 39 -32.37 -28.51 13.07
C PRO A 39 -33.85 -28.22 12.82
N GLU A 40 -34.77 -28.75 13.67
CA GLU A 40 -36.20 -28.47 13.55
C GLU A 40 -36.61 -27.12 14.16
N LEU A 41 -35.78 -26.57 15.07
CA LEU A 41 -36.05 -25.33 15.80
C LEU A 41 -35.17 -24.18 15.37
N GLY A 42 -34.07 -24.48 14.67
CA GLY A 42 -33.08 -23.49 14.19
C GLY A 42 -33.31 -23.06 12.74
N GLY A 43 -32.52 -22.09 12.31
CA GLY A 43 -32.41 -21.67 10.93
C GLY A 43 -31.52 -22.60 10.08
N GLN A 44 -30.84 -22.06 9.10
CA GLN A 44 -29.86 -22.82 8.30
C GLN A 44 -28.64 -23.20 9.13
N PRO A 45 -27.91 -24.29 8.76
CA PRO A 45 -26.61 -24.58 9.36
C PRO A 45 -25.64 -23.41 9.22
N ILE A 46 -24.86 -23.15 10.26
CA ILE A 46 -23.79 -22.11 10.21
C ILE A 46 -22.61 -22.69 9.46
N SER A 47 -22.37 -22.17 8.26
CA SER A 47 -21.15 -22.42 7.49
C SER A 47 -20.15 -21.29 7.72
N THR A 48 -18.88 -21.62 7.92
CA THR A 48 -17.80 -20.65 8.15
C THR A 48 -16.77 -20.73 7.03
N PHE A 49 -16.37 -19.57 6.54
CA PHE A 49 -15.26 -19.40 5.61
C PHE A 49 -14.16 -18.63 6.35
N ALA A 50 -13.08 -19.31 6.73
CA ALA A 50 -11.95 -18.64 7.33
C ALA A 50 -11.02 -18.13 6.23
N ALA A 51 -10.68 -16.84 6.29
CA ALA A 51 -9.66 -16.21 5.50
C ALA A 51 -8.68 -15.49 6.43
N ALA A 52 -7.38 -15.69 6.23
CA ALA A 52 -6.40 -14.75 6.77
C ALA A 52 -6.17 -13.67 5.72
N LYS A 53 -6.27 -12.41 6.10
CA LYS A 53 -5.84 -11.32 5.22
C LYS A 53 -4.33 -11.42 5.06
N GLY A 54 -3.91 -11.88 3.87
CA GLY A 54 -2.51 -12.12 3.52
C GLY A 54 -2.34 -13.49 2.87
N LYS A 55 -1.93 -13.52 1.60
CA LYS A 55 -1.52 -14.79 0.97
C LYS A 55 -0.13 -15.15 1.48
N ALA A 56 0.03 -16.38 1.95
CA ALA A 56 1.27 -16.93 2.44
C ALA A 56 2.45 -16.66 1.53
N VAL A 57 3.53 -16.17 2.09
CA VAL A 57 4.86 -16.34 1.56
C VAL A 57 5.74 -16.99 2.61
N LYS A 58 6.53 -17.93 2.13
CA LYS A 58 7.51 -18.68 2.90
C LYS A 58 8.55 -17.75 3.52
N SER A 59 8.21 -17.13 4.63
CA SER A 59 9.17 -16.72 5.64
C SER A 59 9.32 -17.89 6.61
N ARG A 60 10.52 -18.21 7.02
CA ARG A 60 10.82 -19.40 7.86
C ARG A 60 10.59 -19.19 9.34
N ALA A 61 9.88 -18.17 9.74
CA ALA A 61 9.32 -18.03 11.05
C ALA A 61 7.83 -18.36 11.00
N VAL A 62 7.26 -18.76 12.11
CA VAL A 62 5.90 -19.29 12.21
C VAL A 62 4.88 -18.16 12.07
N GLU A 63 4.86 -17.53 10.88
CA GLU A 63 3.81 -16.61 10.47
C GLU A 63 2.54 -17.42 10.21
N THR A 64 1.43 -17.01 10.80
CA THR A 64 0.15 -17.69 10.62
C THR A 64 -0.50 -17.22 9.32
N THR A 65 -0.68 -18.16 8.42
CA THR A 65 -1.44 -17.97 7.17
C THR A 65 -2.62 -18.90 7.18
N ILE A 66 -3.60 -18.67 6.31
CA ILE A 66 -4.77 -19.55 6.23
C ILE A 66 -4.39 -21.01 5.96
N THR A 67 -3.33 -21.26 5.21
CA THR A 67 -2.85 -22.61 4.87
C THR A 67 -2.09 -23.30 6.00
N ASN A 68 -1.48 -22.56 6.93
CA ASN A 68 -0.76 -23.12 8.07
C ASN A 68 -1.42 -22.86 9.42
N LEU A 69 -2.57 -22.16 9.43
CA LEU A 69 -3.34 -21.90 10.64
C LEU A 69 -3.73 -23.20 11.37
N GLY A 70 -4.05 -24.24 10.61
CA GLY A 70 -4.32 -25.60 11.10
C GLY A 70 -5.53 -25.71 12.02
N SER A 71 -5.68 -24.80 12.98
CA SER A 71 -6.85 -24.72 13.86
C SER A 71 -7.05 -23.32 14.44
N PHE A 72 -8.29 -23.00 14.76
CA PHE A 72 -8.66 -21.81 15.54
C PHE A 72 -9.78 -22.14 16.52
N THR A 73 -9.92 -21.31 17.54
CA THR A 73 -11.01 -21.38 18.53
C THR A 73 -12.01 -20.26 18.26
N MET A 74 -13.30 -20.57 18.31
CA MET A 74 -14.39 -19.62 18.06
C MET A 74 -15.40 -19.60 19.21
N ASN A 75 -15.79 -18.41 19.59
CA ASN A 75 -16.91 -18.12 20.47
C ASN A 75 -17.95 -17.30 19.73
N ALA A 76 -19.24 -17.49 20.04
CA ALA A 76 -20.29 -16.67 19.47
C ALA A 76 -21.32 -16.30 20.53
N PHE A 77 -21.88 -15.10 20.42
CA PHE A 77 -22.89 -14.55 21.30
C PHE A 77 -24.09 -14.09 20.47
N GLN A 78 -25.29 -14.41 20.87
CA GLN A 78 -26.52 -13.84 20.34
C GLN A 78 -26.80 -12.49 21.03
N ASP A 79 -27.43 -11.54 20.35
CA ASP A 79 -27.78 -10.23 20.89
C ASP A 79 -28.45 -10.38 22.30
N GLY A 80 -27.74 -9.85 23.33
CA GLY A 80 -28.23 -9.84 24.72
C GLY A 80 -28.22 -11.17 25.49
N GLU A 81 -27.78 -12.28 24.87
CA GLU A 81 -27.75 -13.62 25.41
C GLU A 81 -26.36 -14.08 25.82
N THR A 82 -26.31 -15.18 26.60
CA THR A 82 -25.06 -15.89 26.93
C THR A 82 -24.50 -16.65 25.72
N ASN A 83 -23.34 -17.25 25.86
CA ASN A 83 -22.59 -17.91 24.81
C ASN A 83 -23.46 -18.86 23.94
N TYR A 84 -23.62 -18.51 22.67
CA TYR A 84 -24.24 -19.39 21.68
C TYR A 84 -23.29 -20.51 21.27
N MET A 85 -22.00 -20.16 21.06
CA MET A 85 -20.86 -21.09 20.90
C MET A 85 -19.82 -20.72 21.95
N LYS A 86 -19.22 -21.73 22.58
CA LYS A 86 -18.18 -21.52 23.59
C LYS A 86 -17.00 -22.43 23.31
N ASP A 87 -15.82 -21.80 23.10
CA ASP A 87 -14.52 -22.44 22.90
C ASP A 87 -14.58 -23.56 21.84
N VAL A 88 -15.33 -23.33 20.76
CA VAL A 88 -15.49 -24.31 19.68
C VAL A 88 -14.24 -24.31 18.81
N LYS A 89 -13.56 -25.45 18.75
CA LYS A 89 -12.37 -25.64 17.93
C LYS A 89 -12.74 -26.03 16.50
N TYR A 90 -12.18 -25.30 15.55
CA TYR A 90 -12.22 -25.60 14.12
C TYR A 90 -10.85 -26.05 13.65
N THR A 91 -10.77 -27.05 12.79
CA THR A 91 -9.53 -27.59 12.23
C THR A 91 -9.62 -27.69 10.72
N SER A 92 -8.49 -27.48 10.06
CA SER A 92 -8.33 -27.68 8.63
C SER A 92 -6.93 -28.21 8.32
N THR A 93 -6.80 -29.01 7.26
CA THR A 93 -5.52 -29.51 6.76
C THR A 93 -4.93 -28.66 5.64
N ASP A 94 -5.75 -27.85 4.97
CA ASP A 94 -5.38 -27.08 3.79
C ASP A 94 -5.87 -25.62 3.80
N GLY A 95 -6.60 -25.23 4.87
CA GLY A 95 -7.19 -23.90 5.03
C GLY A 95 -8.43 -23.64 4.18
N SER A 96 -8.92 -24.61 3.41
CA SER A 96 -10.08 -24.42 2.52
C SER A 96 -11.39 -24.86 3.15
N VAL A 97 -11.37 -25.94 3.92
CA VAL A 97 -12.55 -26.49 4.62
C VAL A 97 -12.22 -26.61 6.10
N TRP A 98 -13.08 -26.05 6.93
CA TRP A 98 -12.94 -26.02 8.37
C TRP A 98 -14.02 -26.87 9.03
N ASN A 99 -13.62 -27.82 9.86
CA ASN A 99 -14.48 -28.78 10.54
C ASN A 99 -14.38 -28.64 12.05
N THR A 100 -15.46 -29.01 12.76
CA THR A 100 -15.48 -29.08 14.22
C THR A 100 -16.14 -30.38 14.68
N ASP A 101 -15.59 -30.96 15.74
CA ASP A 101 -16.16 -32.14 16.39
C ASP A 101 -17.31 -31.79 17.35
N ALA A 102 -17.58 -30.48 17.56
CA ALA A 102 -18.66 -30.01 18.44
C ALA A 102 -20.07 -30.17 17.83
N GLY A 103 -20.15 -30.71 16.61
CA GLY A 103 -21.42 -30.89 15.89
C GLY A 103 -21.83 -29.69 15.05
N THR A 104 -23.00 -29.77 14.42
CA THR A 104 -23.54 -28.70 13.59
C THR A 104 -24.25 -27.67 14.45
N PHE A 105 -23.89 -26.39 14.25
CA PHE A 105 -24.61 -25.25 14.84
C PHE A 105 -25.53 -24.65 13.79
N TYR A 106 -26.68 -24.14 14.22
CA TYR A 106 -27.71 -23.57 13.37
C TYR A 106 -27.86 -22.08 13.68
N TRP A 107 -28.20 -21.27 12.69
CA TRP A 107 -28.51 -19.87 12.91
C TRP A 107 -29.78 -19.74 13.79
N PRO A 108 -29.79 -18.78 14.74
CA PRO A 108 -31.05 -18.41 15.38
C PRO A 108 -32.02 -17.87 14.32
N VAL A 109 -33.30 -18.12 14.50
CA VAL A 109 -34.33 -17.65 13.56
C VAL A 109 -34.34 -16.13 13.48
N GLU A 110 -34.13 -15.45 14.61
CA GLU A 110 -34.04 -13.99 14.74
C GLU A 110 -32.77 -13.57 15.50
N GLY A 111 -32.37 -12.30 15.30
CA GLY A 111 -31.19 -11.71 15.94
C GLY A 111 -29.91 -12.00 15.22
N ASN A 112 -28.82 -11.39 15.71
CA ASN A 112 -27.50 -11.57 15.19
C ASN A 112 -26.64 -12.45 16.08
N LEU A 113 -25.66 -13.12 15.47
CA LEU A 113 -24.57 -13.77 16.17
C LEU A 113 -23.28 -12.91 15.96
N HIS A 114 -22.61 -12.69 17.08
CA HIS A 114 -21.32 -12.02 17.13
C HIS A 114 -20.23 -13.06 17.37
N PHE A 115 -19.40 -13.29 16.37
CA PHE A 115 -18.33 -14.29 16.38
C PHE A 115 -17.00 -13.64 16.76
N TYR A 116 -16.27 -14.32 17.63
CA TYR A 116 -14.90 -13.99 18.05
C TYR A 116 -14.05 -15.24 17.87
N ALA A 117 -13.07 -15.15 16.97
CA ALA A 117 -12.16 -16.26 16.69
C ALA A 117 -10.72 -15.86 16.99
N TYR A 118 -9.90 -16.83 17.37
CA TYR A 118 -8.48 -16.61 17.65
C TYR A 118 -7.65 -17.88 17.44
N ALA A 119 -6.37 -17.67 17.15
CA ALA A 119 -5.38 -18.73 17.09
C ALA A 119 -3.97 -18.18 17.44
N PRO A 120 -3.09 -19.03 17.94
CA PRO A 120 -3.34 -20.38 18.43
C PRO A 120 -4.11 -20.36 19.78
N GLU A 121 -4.56 -21.51 20.23
CA GLU A 121 -5.29 -21.65 21.52
C GLU A 121 -4.49 -21.04 22.71
N GLN A 122 -3.16 -21.18 22.69
CA GLN A 122 -2.24 -20.56 23.65
C GLN A 122 -1.21 -19.71 22.88
N PRO A 123 -1.47 -18.39 22.67
CA PRO A 123 -0.62 -17.55 21.84
C PRO A 123 0.70 -17.10 22.52
N GLY A 124 0.78 -17.14 23.84
CA GLY A 124 1.95 -16.74 24.62
C GLY A 124 2.29 -17.71 25.74
N GLN A 125 3.33 -17.39 26.51
CA GLN A 125 3.67 -18.17 27.73
C GLN A 125 2.71 -17.91 28.87
N ALA A 126 1.94 -16.81 28.82
CA ALA A 126 0.89 -16.46 29.75
C ALA A 126 -0.23 -15.70 29.01
N GLY A 127 -1.40 -15.71 29.61
CA GLY A 127 -2.59 -15.04 29.14
C GLY A 127 -3.85 -15.86 29.40
N THR A 128 -4.97 -15.18 29.69
CA THR A 128 -6.26 -15.81 29.94
C THR A 128 -7.32 -15.16 29.07
N PHE A 129 -7.93 -15.96 28.19
CA PHE A 129 -9.09 -15.50 27.43
C PHE A 129 -10.31 -15.37 28.32
N LYS A 130 -10.98 -14.24 28.23
CA LYS A 130 -12.29 -14.01 28.77
C LYS A 130 -13.22 -13.57 27.61
N LEU A 131 -13.96 -14.54 27.10
CA LEU A 131 -14.91 -14.34 25.99
C LEU A 131 -16.31 -14.69 26.47
N ASP A 132 -17.01 -13.69 26.99
CA ASP A 132 -18.39 -13.75 27.43
C ASP A 132 -19.15 -12.48 26.95
N LYS A 133 -20.43 -12.37 27.27
CA LYS A 133 -21.25 -11.21 26.83
C LYS A 133 -20.73 -9.85 27.35
N ASP A 134 -20.00 -9.82 28.46
CA ASP A 134 -19.54 -8.61 29.16
C ASP A 134 -18.10 -8.25 28.87
N ALA A 135 -17.28 -9.21 28.41
CA ALA A 135 -15.90 -9.00 28.10
C ALA A 135 -15.40 -9.90 26.96
N GLN A 136 -14.63 -9.32 26.06
CA GLN A 136 -13.98 -10.02 24.95
C GLN A 136 -12.49 -9.63 24.97
N THR A 137 -11.73 -10.29 25.86
CA THR A 137 -10.33 -9.93 26.14
C THR A 137 -9.43 -11.16 26.28
N LEU A 138 -8.14 -10.93 26.03
CA LEU A 138 -7.03 -11.79 26.49
C LEU A 138 -6.24 -10.99 27.53
N THR A 139 -6.41 -11.32 28.80
CA THR A 139 -5.76 -10.62 29.91
C THR A 139 -4.41 -11.23 30.26
N ASP A 140 -3.50 -10.42 30.82
CA ASP A 140 -2.17 -10.85 31.30
C ASP A 140 -1.33 -11.59 30.26
N PHE A 141 -1.50 -11.23 28.98
CA PHE A 141 -0.75 -11.86 27.89
C PHE A 141 0.74 -11.49 27.99
N VAL A 142 1.58 -12.50 27.82
CA VAL A 142 3.05 -12.36 27.74
C VAL A 142 3.56 -13.24 26.61
N PRO A 143 4.23 -12.71 25.57
CA PRO A 143 4.89 -13.51 24.54
C PRO A 143 5.93 -14.45 25.15
N ASN A 144 6.25 -15.56 24.47
CA ASN A 144 7.35 -16.42 24.90
C ASN A 144 8.68 -15.63 24.91
N THR A 145 9.56 -15.96 25.87
CA THR A 145 10.83 -15.25 26.03
C THR A 145 11.80 -15.57 24.89
N ALA A 146 11.88 -16.82 24.48
CA ALA A 146 12.70 -17.24 23.35
C ALA A 146 11.96 -16.95 22.04
N ALA A 147 12.59 -16.26 21.09
CA ALA A 147 12.01 -15.92 19.80
C ALA A 147 11.51 -17.18 19.04
N ALA A 148 12.25 -18.28 19.10
CA ALA A 148 11.89 -19.54 18.45
C ALA A 148 10.57 -20.18 18.98
N ASP A 149 10.16 -19.81 20.19
CA ASP A 149 8.93 -20.31 20.82
C ASP A 149 7.77 -19.29 20.72
N GLN A 150 8.05 -18.09 20.23
CA GLN A 150 7.03 -17.07 20.00
C GLN A 150 6.06 -17.52 18.92
N LYS A 151 4.79 -17.24 19.14
CA LYS A 151 3.70 -17.58 18.23
C LYS A 151 3.04 -16.32 17.76
N ASP A 152 2.66 -16.33 16.50
CA ASP A 152 1.83 -15.31 15.94
C ASP A 152 0.40 -15.43 16.49
N PHE A 153 -0.06 -14.38 17.14
CA PHE A 153 -1.42 -14.30 17.66
C PHE A 153 -2.32 -13.64 16.62
N VAL A 154 -3.26 -14.40 16.07
CA VAL A 154 -4.25 -13.90 15.13
C VAL A 154 -5.65 -13.94 15.74
N TYR A 155 -6.47 -12.96 15.36
CA TYR A 155 -7.84 -12.80 15.86
C TYR A 155 -8.79 -12.38 14.74
N ALA A 156 -10.08 -12.70 14.90
CA ALA A 156 -11.11 -12.23 14.00
C ALA A 156 -12.38 -11.87 14.78
N LYS A 157 -13.14 -10.91 14.24
CA LYS A 157 -14.46 -10.52 14.70
C LYS A 157 -15.41 -10.46 13.51
N SER A 158 -16.51 -11.18 13.57
CA SER A 158 -17.56 -11.16 12.56
C SER A 158 -18.94 -11.06 13.19
N THR A 159 -19.91 -10.58 12.42
CA THR A 159 -21.32 -10.52 12.85
C THR A 159 -22.19 -10.96 11.68
N GLY A 160 -23.15 -11.83 11.95
CA GLY A 160 -24.06 -12.33 10.93
C GLY A 160 -25.41 -12.77 11.49
N ASN A 161 -26.34 -13.09 10.60
CA ASN A 161 -27.68 -13.62 10.97
C ASN A 161 -28.17 -14.58 9.89
N ASN A 162 -29.25 -15.34 10.23
CA ASN A 162 -29.83 -16.34 9.33
C ASN A 162 -30.22 -15.76 7.96
N LYS A 163 -30.84 -14.57 7.94
CA LYS A 163 -31.33 -13.94 6.70
C LYS A 163 -30.20 -13.59 5.72
N ALA A 164 -29.10 -13.06 6.23
CA ALA A 164 -27.98 -12.63 5.38
C ALA A 164 -27.01 -13.77 5.09
N ASN A 165 -26.78 -14.68 6.03
CA ASN A 165 -25.69 -15.64 6.02
C ASN A 165 -26.12 -17.10 6.00
N GLY A 166 -27.42 -17.40 6.10
CA GLY A 166 -27.92 -18.77 6.20
C GLY A 166 -27.51 -19.66 5.01
N THR A 167 -27.44 -19.09 3.80
CA THR A 167 -27.03 -19.81 2.58
C THR A 167 -25.62 -19.53 2.12
N THR A 168 -25.03 -18.40 2.53
CA THR A 168 -23.71 -17.94 2.09
C THR A 168 -22.61 -18.20 3.11
N GLY A 169 -22.96 -18.50 4.37
CA GLY A 169 -22.00 -18.62 5.46
C GLY A 169 -21.51 -17.29 6.01
N ILE A 170 -20.55 -17.34 6.91
CA ILE A 170 -19.91 -16.17 7.55
C ILE A 170 -18.41 -16.17 7.30
N ASP A 171 -17.88 -15.04 6.88
CA ASP A 171 -16.43 -14.82 6.70
C ASP A 171 -15.79 -14.57 8.08
N ILE A 172 -14.70 -15.27 8.34
CA ILE A 172 -13.86 -15.12 9.54
C ILE A 172 -12.49 -14.61 9.08
N ASP A 173 -12.35 -13.29 9.01
CA ASP A 173 -11.15 -12.61 8.54
C ASP A 173 -10.16 -12.42 9.69
N PHE A 174 -9.09 -13.22 9.72
CA PHE A 174 -8.04 -13.13 10.74
C PHE A 174 -7.09 -11.96 10.48
N GLN A 175 -6.73 -11.29 11.57
CA GLN A 175 -5.77 -10.19 11.62
C GLN A 175 -4.68 -10.51 12.65
N HIS A 176 -3.45 -10.02 12.42
CA HIS A 176 -2.34 -10.19 13.36
C HIS A 176 -2.47 -9.22 14.54
N ALA A 177 -2.33 -9.73 15.75
CA ALA A 177 -2.46 -8.95 16.98
C ALA A 177 -1.13 -8.39 17.50
N LEU A 178 0.01 -8.86 17.01
CA LEU A 178 1.35 -8.48 17.44
C LEU A 178 2.05 -7.60 16.39
N SER A 179 3.25 -7.11 16.72
CA SER A 179 4.21 -6.54 15.78
C SER A 179 5.30 -7.57 15.50
N GLU A 180 5.65 -7.75 14.22
CA GLU A 180 6.80 -8.57 13.83
C GLU A 180 8.04 -7.69 13.70
N VAL A 181 9.17 -8.11 14.27
CA VAL A 181 10.44 -7.39 14.19
C VAL A 181 11.54 -8.31 13.68
N THR A 182 12.19 -7.91 12.58
CA THR A 182 13.35 -8.56 11.99
C THR A 182 14.56 -7.64 12.05
N ILE A 183 15.76 -8.21 12.13
CA ILE A 183 17.01 -7.46 12.25
C ILE A 183 18.00 -8.00 11.21
N ALA A 184 18.56 -7.08 10.42
CA ALA A 184 19.62 -7.34 9.46
C ALA A 184 20.78 -6.36 9.66
N ALA A 185 21.93 -6.66 9.10
CA ALA A 185 23.10 -5.77 9.17
C ALA A 185 24.00 -5.89 7.95
N LYS A 186 24.79 -4.83 7.70
CA LYS A 186 25.85 -4.79 6.68
C LYS A 186 27.07 -4.01 7.17
N ASN A 187 28.21 -4.20 6.51
CA ASN A 187 29.44 -3.42 6.72
C ASN A 187 30.22 -3.32 5.40
N GLU A 188 30.31 -2.12 4.84
CA GLU A 188 31.11 -1.83 3.64
C GLU A 188 32.53 -1.32 4.00
N ASN A 189 32.82 -1.11 5.30
CA ASN A 189 34.09 -0.59 5.76
C ASN A 189 35.18 -1.68 5.73
N THR A 190 36.24 -1.46 5.00
CA THR A 190 37.36 -2.40 4.86
C THR A 190 38.41 -2.27 5.96
N SER A 191 38.33 -1.22 6.81
CA SER A 191 39.30 -1.00 7.90
C SER A 191 39.06 -1.89 9.12
N TYR A 192 37.92 -2.53 9.19
CA TYR A 192 37.57 -3.51 10.25
C TYR A 192 36.56 -4.53 9.74
N THR A 193 36.60 -5.70 10.35
CA THR A 193 35.60 -6.74 10.17
C THR A 193 34.63 -6.77 11.36
N VAL A 194 33.38 -7.14 11.11
CA VAL A 194 32.33 -7.30 12.12
C VAL A 194 31.79 -8.72 12.04
N ASP A 195 32.03 -9.51 13.05
CA ASP A 195 31.49 -10.86 13.22
C ASP A 195 30.34 -10.80 14.24
N VAL A 196 29.16 -11.23 13.87
CA VAL A 196 27.96 -11.18 14.72
C VAL A 196 27.59 -12.56 15.24
N THR A 197 27.28 -12.65 16.54
CA THR A 197 26.87 -13.89 17.22
C THR A 197 25.61 -13.77 18.07
N GLY A 198 24.88 -12.67 17.97
CA GLY A 198 23.60 -12.53 18.67
C GLY A 198 22.93 -11.19 18.42
N VAL A 199 21.62 -11.17 18.62
CA VAL A 199 20.77 -9.99 18.60
C VAL A 199 19.92 -9.90 19.85
N LYS A 200 19.56 -8.68 20.24
CA LYS A 200 18.73 -8.40 21.40
C LYS A 200 17.86 -7.18 21.13
N ILE A 201 16.61 -7.27 21.51
CA ILE A 201 15.68 -6.13 21.59
C ILE A 201 15.40 -5.92 23.07
N GLY A 202 15.71 -4.76 23.61
CA GLY A 202 15.64 -4.52 25.04
C GLY A 202 14.90 -3.28 25.46
N ASN A 203 14.53 -3.26 26.73
CA ASN A 203 13.73 -2.22 27.37
C ASN A 203 12.36 -2.03 26.71
N VAL A 204 11.69 -3.15 26.41
CA VAL A 204 10.35 -3.21 25.84
C VAL A 204 9.37 -3.84 26.82
N ILE A 205 8.10 -3.43 26.77
CA ILE A 205 7.04 -3.97 27.62
C ILE A 205 6.66 -5.36 27.11
N LYS A 206 6.64 -6.35 28.00
CA LYS A 206 6.35 -7.75 27.67
C LYS A 206 4.93 -8.17 28.01
N LYS A 207 4.15 -7.37 28.74
CA LYS A 207 2.83 -7.77 29.28
C LYS A 207 1.74 -6.79 28.89
N GLY A 208 0.57 -7.29 28.50
CA GLY A 208 -0.58 -6.47 28.15
C GLY A 208 -1.90 -7.24 28.16
N THR A 209 -2.97 -6.49 28.01
CA THR A 209 -4.34 -7.00 27.80
C THR A 209 -4.78 -6.64 26.38
N PHE A 210 -5.15 -7.65 25.60
CA PHE A 210 -5.77 -7.49 24.29
C PHE A 210 -7.29 -7.39 24.44
N THR A 211 -7.91 -6.43 23.73
CA THR A 211 -9.36 -6.29 23.66
C THR A 211 -9.79 -6.47 22.21
N PHE A 212 -10.66 -7.44 21.97
CA PHE A 212 -11.24 -7.65 20.64
C PHE A 212 -12.05 -6.44 20.17
N PRO A 213 -12.19 -6.24 18.84
CA PRO A 213 -13.00 -5.15 18.32
C PRO A 213 -14.46 -5.30 18.74
N SER A 214 -15.13 -4.18 18.99
CA SER A 214 -16.57 -4.15 19.30
C SER A 214 -17.44 -4.47 18.07
N THR A 215 -16.98 -4.12 16.87
CA THR A 215 -17.61 -4.42 15.57
C THR A 215 -16.59 -5.01 14.62
N SER A 216 -17.02 -5.59 13.48
CA SER A 216 -16.13 -6.10 12.44
C SER A 216 -15.17 -5.03 11.87
N ASP A 217 -15.62 -3.77 11.86
CA ASP A 217 -14.87 -2.66 11.27
C ASP A 217 -14.06 -1.84 12.30
N ALA A 218 -14.23 -2.11 13.61
CA ALA A 218 -13.46 -1.48 14.65
C ALA A 218 -12.07 -2.12 14.78
N ALA A 219 -11.08 -1.34 15.22
CA ALA A 219 -9.77 -1.85 15.56
C ALA A 219 -9.79 -2.55 16.93
N ALA A 220 -9.06 -3.66 17.06
CA ALA A 220 -8.70 -4.21 18.37
C ALA A 220 -7.69 -3.29 19.06
N THR A 221 -7.51 -3.46 20.35
CA THR A 221 -6.61 -2.61 21.13
C THR A 221 -5.75 -3.41 22.11
N TRP A 222 -4.56 -2.90 22.39
CA TRP A 222 -3.71 -3.35 23.49
C TRP A 222 -3.65 -2.32 24.61
N THR A 223 -3.85 -2.77 25.83
CA THR A 223 -3.54 -2.02 27.06
C THR A 223 -2.31 -2.63 27.67
N LEU A 224 -1.20 -1.91 27.63
CA LEU A 224 0.10 -2.41 28.12
C LEU A 224 0.21 -2.22 29.61
N SER A 225 0.99 -3.11 30.27
CA SER A 225 1.35 -2.98 31.68
C SER A 225 2.18 -1.71 31.90
N SER A 226 1.91 -1.03 33.00
CA SER A 226 2.71 0.10 33.51
C SER A 226 3.73 -0.32 34.58
N ASP A 227 3.78 -1.61 34.93
CA ASP A 227 4.73 -2.12 35.95
C ASP A 227 6.14 -2.22 35.36
N ALA A 228 7.11 -1.65 36.05
CA ALA A 228 8.50 -1.68 35.62
C ALA A 228 9.09 -3.11 35.60
N SER A 229 8.51 -4.07 36.34
CA SER A 229 8.90 -5.49 36.30
C SER A 229 8.48 -6.19 34.98
N ASP A 230 7.60 -5.57 34.22
CA ASP A 230 7.16 -6.06 32.93
C ASP A 230 7.99 -5.52 31.75
N ILE A 231 9.07 -4.77 32.01
CA ILE A 231 10.08 -4.41 31.02
C ILE A 231 11.06 -5.60 30.88
N THR A 232 11.40 -5.94 29.63
CA THR A 232 12.22 -7.10 29.28
C THR A 232 13.20 -6.87 28.17
N ALA A 233 14.02 -7.86 27.88
CA ALA A 233 14.81 -7.98 26.66
C ALA A 233 14.62 -9.37 26.05
N TYR A 234 14.28 -9.40 24.76
CA TYR A 234 14.28 -10.61 23.94
C TYR A 234 15.67 -10.79 23.33
N THR A 235 16.26 -11.98 23.48
CA THR A 235 17.65 -12.23 23.08
C THR A 235 17.74 -13.54 22.31
N THR A 236 18.46 -13.53 21.19
CA THR A 236 18.87 -14.72 20.43
C THR A 236 20.38 -14.69 20.23
N THR A 237 21.06 -15.80 20.44
CA THR A 237 22.51 -15.96 20.25
C THR A 237 22.82 -17.25 19.51
N TRP A 238 23.94 -17.26 18.80
CA TRP A 238 24.42 -18.41 18.03
C TRP A 238 25.94 -18.54 18.12
N THR A 239 26.45 -19.70 17.71
CA THR A 239 27.88 -20.05 17.84
C THR A 239 28.72 -19.74 16.61
N THR A 240 28.14 -19.94 15.40
CA THR A 240 28.84 -19.67 14.13
C THR A 240 28.65 -18.21 13.76
N PRO A 241 29.70 -17.37 13.74
CA PRO A 241 29.56 -15.95 13.45
C PRO A 241 29.01 -15.70 12.05
N VAL A 242 28.17 -14.66 11.91
CA VAL A 242 27.83 -14.04 10.64
C VAL A 242 28.82 -12.88 10.43
N THR A 243 29.74 -13.02 9.49
CA THR A 243 30.65 -11.93 9.10
C THR A 243 29.93 -10.98 8.16
N LEU A 244 29.85 -9.69 8.50
CA LEU A 244 29.18 -8.69 7.69
C LEU A 244 30.02 -8.27 6.50
N GLY A 245 29.38 -8.18 5.33
CA GLY A 245 29.90 -7.64 4.09
C GLY A 245 29.10 -6.44 3.61
N SER A 246 29.29 -6.05 2.34
CA SER A 246 28.52 -5.00 1.65
C SER A 246 27.05 -5.36 1.51
N ASP A 247 26.74 -6.64 1.34
CA ASP A 247 25.39 -7.12 1.22
C ASP A 247 24.70 -7.19 2.59
N VAL A 248 23.42 -6.89 2.62
CA VAL A 248 22.62 -6.99 3.84
C VAL A 248 22.50 -8.45 4.26
N SER A 249 22.96 -8.77 5.43
CA SER A 249 22.86 -10.10 6.06
C SER A 249 21.77 -10.09 7.13
N THR A 250 20.83 -11.03 7.08
CA THR A 250 19.86 -11.23 8.15
C THR A 250 20.55 -11.77 9.40
N LEU A 251 20.20 -11.22 10.55
CA LEU A 251 20.77 -11.59 11.86
C LEU A 251 19.85 -12.52 12.65
N ASP A 252 19.14 -13.38 11.96
CA ASP A 252 18.33 -14.44 12.52
C ASP A 252 18.86 -15.79 12.04
N VAL A 253 19.71 -16.43 12.79
CA VAL A 253 20.30 -17.74 12.40
C VAL A 253 19.26 -18.83 12.18
N ALA A 254 18.04 -18.62 12.65
CA ALA A 254 16.90 -19.53 12.46
C ALA A 254 15.82 -18.91 11.54
N ASN A 255 16.03 -17.72 10.98
CA ASN A 255 14.99 -16.92 10.31
C ASN A 255 13.71 -16.78 11.16
N VAL A 256 13.88 -16.51 12.46
CA VAL A 256 12.77 -16.38 13.41
C VAL A 256 12.65 -14.91 13.80
N PRO A 257 11.63 -14.18 13.32
CA PRO A 257 11.36 -12.82 13.77
C PRO A 257 10.93 -12.80 15.23
N PHE A 258 11.02 -11.63 15.84
CA PHE A 258 10.44 -11.39 17.16
C PHE A 258 8.97 -10.99 17.01
N MET A 259 8.08 -11.71 17.70
CA MET A 259 6.66 -11.41 17.82
C MET A 259 6.42 -10.66 19.13
N ILE A 260 6.26 -9.34 19.06
CA ILE A 260 6.31 -8.46 20.23
C ILE A 260 5.01 -7.65 20.34
N LEU A 261 4.67 -7.23 21.56
CA LEU A 261 3.53 -6.33 21.78
C LEU A 261 3.70 -5.00 21.05
N PRO A 262 2.65 -4.53 20.34
CA PRO A 262 2.61 -3.19 19.78
C PRO A 262 2.80 -2.14 20.87
N GLN A 263 3.73 -1.21 20.69
CA GLN A 263 4.04 -0.18 21.67
C GLN A 263 4.81 0.99 21.10
N GLN A 264 4.60 2.17 21.70
CA GLN A 264 5.39 3.36 21.40
C GLN A 264 6.76 3.25 22.11
N LEU A 265 7.81 3.28 21.32
CA LEU A 265 9.18 3.23 21.83
C LEU A 265 9.74 4.65 22.05
N SER A 266 10.77 4.74 22.88
CA SER A 266 11.59 5.94 23.05
C SER A 266 13.05 5.57 23.20
N LYS A 267 13.95 6.33 22.56
CA LYS A 267 15.40 6.18 22.70
C LYS A 267 15.99 7.17 23.70
N ALA A 268 17.18 6.89 24.19
CA ALA A 268 17.97 7.77 25.05
C ALA A 268 19.34 8.04 24.43
N THR A 269 20.04 9.07 24.93
CA THR A 269 21.43 9.38 24.53
C THR A 269 22.35 8.20 24.80
N LYS A 270 22.20 7.56 25.95
CA LYS A 270 22.79 6.24 26.22
C LYS A 270 21.80 5.18 25.78
N ALA A 271 22.10 4.51 24.66
CA ALA A 271 21.17 3.62 23.99
C ALA A 271 20.57 2.54 24.90
N SER A 272 21.36 2.00 25.85
CA SER A 272 20.92 0.93 26.77
C SER A 272 19.89 1.37 27.83
N GLU A 273 19.58 2.67 27.98
CA GLU A 273 18.67 3.17 29.05
C GLU A 273 17.19 3.20 28.62
N LYS A 274 16.91 3.19 27.32
CA LYS A 274 15.55 3.15 26.75
C LYS A 274 15.48 2.01 25.72
N ALA A 275 14.45 1.96 24.90
CA ALA A 275 14.31 0.93 23.87
C ALA A 275 15.52 0.89 22.93
N TYR A 276 16.05 -0.30 22.71
CA TYR A 276 17.24 -0.50 21.89
C TYR A 276 17.23 -1.83 21.13
N ILE A 277 17.98 -1.86 20.03
CA ILE A 277 18.51 -3.06 19.43
C ILE A 277 19.97 -3.18 19.86
N ALA A 278 20.41 -4.36 20.29
CA ALA A 278 21.80 -4.64 20.53
C ALA A 278 22.26 -5.86 19.71
N VAL A 279 23.51 -5.80 19.26
CA VAL A 279 24.15 -6.86 18.48
C VAL A 279 25.38 -7.31 19.19
N LYS A 280 25.55 -8.63 19.39
CA LYS A 280 26.75 -9.21 19.97
C LYS A 280 27.79 -9.38 18.87
N VAL A 281 28.81 -8.55 18.91
CA VAL A 281 29.82 -8.43 17.86
C VAL A 281 31.23 -8.75 18.36
N LYS A 282 32.07 -9.24 17.43
CA LYS A 282 33.51 -9.15 17.48
C LYS A 282 34.01 -8.24 16.38
N ILE A 283 34.54 -7.09 16.73
CA ILE A 283 35.09 -6.12 15.78
C ILE A 283 36.59 -6.20 15.78
N THR A 284 37.19 -6.52 14.64
CA THR A 284 38.61 -6.68 14.46
C THR A 284 39.11 -5.64 13.45
N LEU A 285 40.00 -4.75 13.89
CA LEU A 285 40.67 -3.74 13.06
C LEU A 285 41.67 -4.40 12.11
N GLN A 286 42.00 -3.71 11.01
CA GLN A 286 43.16 -4.09 10.19
C GLN A 286 44.41 -4.26 11.07
N GLY A 287 45.12 -5.39 10.89
CA GLY A 287 46.25 -5.75 11.75
C GLY A 287 45.90 -6.71 12.93
N GLY A 288 44.63 -7.12 13.05
CA GLY A 288 44.20 -8.18 13.97
C GLY A 288 43.86 -7.72 15.37
N TYR A 289 43.92 -6.44 15.68
CA TYR A 289 43.53 -5.93 17.00
C TYR A 289 41.98 -6.02 17.19
N VAL A 290 41.53 -6.64 18.27
CA VAL A 290 40.13 -6.74 18.62
C VAL A 290 39.70 -5.50 19.38
N GLN A 291 38.93 -4.63 18.72
CA GLN A 291 38.41 -3.38 19.28
C GLN A 291 37.23 -3.62 20.23
N GLN A 292 36.37 -4.59 19.89
CA GLN A 292 35.17 -4.93 20.66
C GLN A 292 34.90 -6.42 20.55
N ASN A 293 34.44 -7.04 21.64
CA ASN A 293 33.99 -8.43 21.71
C ASN A 293 32.86 -8.58 22.71
N ASP A 294 31.79 -7.82 22.52
CA ASP A 294 30.61 -7.80 23.39
C ASP A 294 29.43 -7.13 22.67
N TRP A 295 28.34 -6.88 23.38
CA TRP A 295 27.17 -6.21 22.87
C TRP A 295 27.45 -4.74 22.52
N VAL A 296 26.93 -4.31 21.34
CA VAL A 296 26.83 -2.91 20.92
C VAL A 296 25.38 -2.52 20.79
N TYR A 297 25.04 -1.30 21.17
CA TYR A 297 23.67 -0.83 21.36
C TYR A 297 23.33 0.29 20.41
N VAL A 298 22.09 0.27 19.88
CA VAL A 298 21.48 1.32 19.05
C VAL A 298 20.10 1.60 19.60
N GLY A 299 19.82 2.84 20.00
CA GLY A 299 18.49 3.24 20.49
C GLY A 299 17.47 3.29 19.38
N ILE A 300 16.24 2.86 19.68
CA ILE A 300 15.08 2.87 18.76
C ILE A 300 13.92 3.66 19.36
N ASP A 301 13.15 4.38 18.50
CA ASP A 301 12.04 5.24 18.91
C ASP A 301 10.80 5.12 18.01
N ASN A 302 10.69 4.03 17.27
CA ASN A 302 9.54 3.75 16.41
C ASN A 302 8.26 3.51 17.23
N ASN A 303 7.11 3.77 16.61
CA ASN A 303 5.83 3.28 17.11
C ASN A 303 5.56 1.92 16.48
N TRP A 304 5.60 0.86 17.27
CA TRP A 304 5.22 -0.48 16.81
C TRP A 304 3.70 -0.64 16.87
N GLU A 305 3.10 -0.85 15.73
CA GLU A 305 1.66 -1.01 15.55
C GLU A 305 1.30 -2.48 15.35
N MET A 306 0.10 -2.84 15.75
CA MET A 306 -0.48 -4.16 15.54
C MET A 306 -0.60 -4.48 14.04
N GLY A 307 -0.25 -5.71 13.64
CA GLY A 307 -0.32 -6.13 12.24
C GLY A 307 0.71 -5.46 11.33
N LYS A 308 1.80 -4.95 11.91
CA LYS A 308 2.92 -4.36 11.14
C LYS A 308 4.20 -5.14 11.33
N ARG A 309 4.99 -5.17 10.27
CA ARG A 309 6.35 -5.73 10.22
C ARG A 309 7.36 -4.61 10.21
N TYR A 310 8.37 -4.70 11.07
CA TYR A 310 9.47 -3.74 11.23
C TYR A 310 10.78 -4.45 10.89
N ALA A 311 11.32 -4.17 9.71
CA ALA A 311 12.62 -4.72 9.28
C ALA A 311 13.73 -3.70 9.53
N TYR A 312 14.53 -3.93 10.57
CA TYR A 312 15.65 -3.06 10.93
C TYR A 312 16.91 -3.50 10.20
N THR A 313 17.57 -2.56 9.53
CA THR A 313 18.91 -2.75 8.94
C THR A 313 19.91 -1.87 9.65
N LEU A 314 20.93 -2.50 10.26
CA LEU A 314 22.03 -1.81 10.93
C LEU A 314 23.22 -1.73 9.97
N ASP A 315 23.63 -0.52 9.63
CA ASP A 315 24.78 -0.28 8.77
C ASP A 315 26.01 0.10 9.60
N PHE A 316 26.95 -0.83 9.69
CA PHE A 316 28.21 -0.69 10.42
C PHE A 316 29.29 0.05 9.63
N THR A 317 29.04 0.47 8.39
CA THR A 317 30.02 1.10 7.50
C THR A 317 30.67 2.35 8.11
N SER A 318 29.87 3.17 8.81
CA SER A 318 30.31 4.44 9.39
C SER A 318 30.59 4.40 10.88
N GLY A 319 30.17 3.34 11.59
CA GLY A 319 30.31 3.25 13.05
C GLY A 319 29.81 1.92 13.58
N ALA A 320 30.00 1.67 14.86
CA ALA A 320 29.72 0.37 15.49
C ALA A 320 28.81 0.48 16.72
N GLY A 321 28.06 1.56 16.89
CA GLY A 321 27.16 1.75 18.03
C GLY A 321 27.87 2.11 19.34
N GLN A 322 27.12 2.01 20.43
CA GLN A 322 27.59 2.29 21.79
C GLN A 322 27.86 0.99 22.57
N ASP A 323 28.83 1.02 23.47
CA ASP A 323 28.93 -0.01 24.49
C ASP A 323 27.84 0.15 25.58
N LYS A 324 27.83 -0.74 26.58
CA LYS A 324 26.85 -0.68 27.68
C LYS A 324 26.90 0.62 28.51
N ASP A 325 28.02 1.35 28.46
CA ASP A 325 28.24 2.60 29.19
C ASP A 325 27.94 3.86 28.36
N GLY A 326 27.50 3.67 27.09
CA GLY A 326 27.12 4.75 26.16
C GLY A 326 28.30 5.34 25.38
N LYS A 327 29.49 4.73 25.47
CA LYS A 327 30.66 5.16 24.71
C LYS A 327 30.63 4.57 23.30
N GLN A 328 30.90 5.38 22.29
CA GLN A 328 31.07 4.90 20.93
C GLN A 328 32.19 3.88 20.81
N VAL A 329 31.91 2.73 20.23
CA VAL A 329 32.87 1.59 20.11
C VAL A 329 33.94 1.89 19.06
N ILE A 330 33.56 2.55 17.96
CA ILE A 330 34.48 3.12 16.99
C ILE A 330 34.30 4.63 17.02
N SER A 331 35.39 5.37 17.15
CA SER A 331 35.35 6.83 17.23
C SER A 331 34.96 7.41 15.87
N GLY A 332 33.94 8.28 15.86
CA GLY A 332 33.50 9.05 14.70
C GLY A 332 32.01 9.14 14.56
N THR A 333 31.30 8.03 14.33
CA THR A 333 29.86 8.08 14.03
C THR A 333 29.10 6.91 14.63
N ALA A 334 27.80 7.13 14.84
CA ALA A 334 26.88 6.08 15.26
C ALA A 334 26.60 5.08 14.10
N ILE A 335 26.10 3.90 14.42
CA ILE A 335 25.51 3.01 13.42
C ILE A 335 24.36 3.75 12.73
N ASN A 336 24.32 3.74 11.41
CA ASN A 336 23.15 4.15 10.67
C ASN A 336 22.08 3.07 10.82
N LEU A 337 20.90 3.47 11.25
CA LEU A 337 19.75 2.59 11.44
C LEU A 337 18.68 2.96 10.41
N ASN A 338 18.34 2.03 9.54
CA ASN A 338 17.17 2.11 8.68
C ASN A 338 16.09 1.17 9.19
N VAL A 339 14.83 1.55 9.08
CA VAL A 339 13.69 0.70 9.39
C VAL A 339 12.65 0.78 8.27
N ASP A 340 12.36 -0.36 7.67
CA ASP A 340 11.26 -0.51 6.74
C ASP A 340 10.03 -1.01 7.49
N VAL A 341 8.91 -0.30 7.35
CA VAL A 341 7.63 -0.64 7.99
C VAL A 341 6.64 -1.05 6.93
N THR A 342 6.20 -2.29 7.00
CA THR A 342 5.19 -2.83 6.06
C THR A 342 4.00 -3.39 6.84
N PRO A 343 2.77 -3.37 6.27
CA PRO A 343 1.68 -4.18 6.81
C PRO A 343 2.10 -5.65 6.86
N TRP A 344 1.73 -6.36 7.92
CA TRP A 344 2.04 -7.79 8.05
C TRP A 344 1.34 -8.64 6.99
N ASP A 345 0.15 -8.20 6.58
CA ASP A 345 -0.65 -8.83 5.54
C ASP A 345 -0.11 -8.62 4.10
N GLU A 346 0.89 -7.77 3.93
CA GLU A 346 1.61 -7.69 2.67
C GLU A 346 2.58 -8.85 2.58
N VAL A 347 2.17 -9.84 1.81
CA VAL A 347 3.00 -10.95 1.37
C VAL A 347 4.32 -10.39 0.83
N ALA A 348 5.41 -10.66 1.52
CA ALA A 348 6.70 -10.67 0.86
C ALA A 348 6.68 -11.83 -0.15
N GLU A 349 6.12 -11.59 -1.34
CA GLU A 349 6.37 -12.49 -2.46
C GLU A 349 7.88 -12.51 -2.70
N ASP A 350 8.43 -13.67 -2.98
CA ASP A 350 9.85 -13.98 -3.17
C ASP A 350 10.69 -12.76 -3.57
N LEU A 351 11.70 -12.45 -2.78
CA LEU A 351 12.72 -11.49 -3.18
C LEU A 351 13.21 -11.86 -4.59
N ASP A 352 13.30 -10.89 -5.48
CA ASP A 352 14.06 -11.01 -6.73
C ASP A 352 15.38 -11.70 -6.39
N PRO A 353 15.84 -12.70 -7.18
CA PRO A 353 17.13 -13.35 -6.96
C PRO A 353 18.32 -12.39 -6.81
N SER A 354 18.17 -11.13 -7.24
CA SER A 354 19.13 -10.05 -7.00
C SER A 354 19.13 -9.49 -5.58
N GLY A 355 18.16 -9.87 -4.72
CA GLY A 355 18.04 -9.38 -3.34
C GLY A 355 17.53 -7.94 -3.21
N VAL A 356 17.05 -7.32 -4.30
CA VAL A 356 16.57 -5.93 -4.31
C VAL A 356 15.09 -5.88 -3.91
N ALA A 357 14.79 -5.23 -2.79
CA ALA A 357 13.40 -5.07 -2.33
C ALA A 357 12.55 -4.27 -3.33
N PRO A 358 11.27 -4.64 -3.53
CA PRO A 358 10.34 -3.87 -4.35
C PRO A 358 10.09 -2.50 -3.73
N THR A 359 9.75 -1.51 -4.56
CA THR A 359 9.32 -0.21 -4.07
C THR A 359 7.93 -0.29 -3.42
N ARG A 360 7.68 0.55 -2.41
CA ARG A 360 6.33 0.70 -1.84
C ARG A 360 5.35 1.07 -2.96
N PRO A 361 4.13 0.48 -3.01
CA PRO A 361 3.12 0.85 -4.00
C PRO A 361 2.76 2.34 -3.90
N SER A 362 2.99 3.10 -4.98
CA SER A 362 2.70 4.52 -5.05
C SER A 362 1.22 4.78 -5.33
N VAL A 363 0.71 5.87 -4.77
CA VAL A 363 -0.63 6.42 -5.07
C VAL A 363 -0.58 7.58 -6.07
N ALA A 364 0.61 7.99 -6.53
CA ALA A 364 0.78 9.05 -7.54
C ALA A 364 0.30 8.59 -8.93
N ASN A 365 0.05 9.55 -9.84
CA ASN A 365 -0.33 9.25 -11.22
C ASN A 365 0.87 8.99 -12.13
N SER A 366 2.06 9.42 -11.73
CA SER A 366 3.31 9.09 -12.41
C SER A 366 4.27 8.37 -11.47
N LEU A 367 4.96 7.35 -11.98
CA LEU A 367 6.04 6.63 -11.30
C LEU A 367 7.35 6.87 -12.05
N ILE A 368 8.39 7.24 -11.32
CA ILE A 368 9.75 7.25 -11.82
C ILE A 368 10.29 5.83 -11.73
N ILE A 369 10.73 5.29 -12.86
CA ILE A 369 11.35 3.97 -12.96
C ILE A 369 12.76 4.15 -13.48
N GLU A 370 13.75 3.86 -12.66
CA GLU A 370 15.14 3.92 -13.06
C GLU A 370 15.43 2.80 -14.09
N PRO A 371 15.88 3.14 -15.33
CA PRO A 371 16.04 2.17 -16.41
C PRO A 371 17.04 1.04 -16.12
N THR A 372 18.03 1.30 -15.27
CA THR A 372 19.06 0.33 -14.86
C THR A 372 18.64 -0.50 -13.65
N SER A 373 17.55 -0.14 -13.00
CA SER A 373 17.09 -0.80 -11.78
C SER A 373 16.48 -2.15 -12.07
N THR A 374 16.82 -3.13 -11.26
CA THR A 374 16.17 -4.45 -11.23
C THR A 374 14.95 -4.49 -10.33
N LYS A 375 14.65 -3.39 -9.60
CA LYS A 375 13.53 -3.30 -8.66
C LYS A 375 12.18 -3.46 -9.34
N ALA A 376 11.23 -4.04 -8.61
CA ALA A 376 9.82 -3.96 -8.92
C ALA A 376 9.22 -2.66 -8.36
N TYR A 377 8.51 -1.92 -9.19
CA TYR A 377 7.83 -0.68 -8.82
C TYR A 377 6.34 -0.94 -8.67
N GLY A 378 5.79 -0.66 -7.49
CA GLY A 378 4.40 -0.93 -7.15
C GLY A 378 3.46 0.23 -7.48
N ILE A 379 2.24 -0.10 -7.91
CA ILE A 379 1.12 0.84 -8.12
C ILE A 379 -0.04 0.40 -7.25
N ASN A 380 -0.49 1.27 -6.35
CA ASN A 380 -1.72 1.04 -5.59
C ASN A 380 -2.93 1.39 -6.46
N ILE A 381 -3.52 0.38 -7.07
CA ILE A 381 -4.61 0.58 -8.03
C ILE A 381 -5.95 0.89 -7.34
N ALA A 382 -6.26 0.20 -6.24
CA ALA A 382 -7.58 0.23 -5.63
C ALA A 382 -7.89 1.58 -5.00
N ASP A 383 -6.98 2.14 -4.21
CA ASP A 383 -7.19 3.40 -3.52
C ASP A 383 -7.44 4.54 -4.51
N LYS A 384 -6.64 4.63 -5.57
CA LYS A 384 -6.78 5.67 -6.58
C LYS A 384 -8.07 5.51 -7.38
N ILE A 385 -8.36 4.30 -7.86
CA ILE A 385 -9.56 4.01 -8.65
C ILE A 385 -10.82 4.26 -7.81
N ASN A 386 -10.89 3.68 -6.62
CA ASN A 386 -12.08 3.81 -5.77
C ASN A 386 -12.28 5.24 -5.29
N ALA A 387 -11.21 5.96 -4.93
CA ALA A 387 -11.30 7.35 -4.53
C ALA A 387 -11.91 8.24 -5.63
N PHE A 388 -11.51 8.04 -6.89
CA PHE A 388 -12.12 8.78 -8.01
C PHE A 388 -13.56 8.36 -8.26
N TRP A 389 -13.83 7.05 -8.47
CA TRP A 389 -15.15 6.58 -8.88
C TRP A 389 -16.22 6.75 -7.79
N SER A 390 -15.86 6.78 -6.50
CA SER A 390 -16.80 7.10 -5.41
C SER A 390 -17.09 8.60 -5.27
N SER A 391 -16.32 9.45 -5.92
CA SER A 391 -16.48 10.92 -5.85
C SER A 391 -17.67 11.40 -6.71
N SER A 392 -18.03 12.67 -6.52
CA SER A 392 -19.10 13.35 -7.29
C SER A 392 -18.76 13.57 -8.77
N VAL A 393 -17.50 13.43 -9.17
CA VAL A 393 -17.03 13.53 -10.58
C VAL A 393 -16.84 12.15 -11.22
N GLY A 394 -16.87 11.09 -10.42
CA GLY A 394 -17.06 9.70 -10.85
C GLY A 394 -18.54 9.33 -10.83
N ASP A 395 -18.84 8.04 -10.99
CA ASP A 395 -20.22 7.54 -11.02
C ASP A 395 -20.76 7.15 -9.64
N GLN A 396 -20.12 7.61 -8.55
CA GLN A 396 -20.42 7.25 -7.15
C GLN A 396 -20.45 5.73 -6.92
N THR A 397 -19.50 5.03 -7.53
CA THR A 397 -19.31 3.57 -7.44
C THR A 397 -17.99 3.22 -6.79
N THR A 398 -17.85 1.96 -6.38
CA THR A 398 -16.60 1.39 -5.88
C THR A 398 -16.22 0.20 -6.77
N PRO A 399 -15.57 0.45 -7.93
CA PRO A 399 -15.37 -0.58 -8.94
C PRO A 399 -14.38 -1.68 -8.56
N ILE A 400 -13.44 -1.42 -7.65
CA ILE A 400 -12.46 -2.41 -7.18
C ILE A 400 -12.81 -2.86 -5.76
N MET A 401 -13.40 -4.04 -5.65
CA MET A 401 -13.70 -4.75 -4.41
C MET A 401 -12.88 -6.04 -4.34
N ALA A 402 -12.82 -6.69 -3.19
CA ALA A 402 -12.02 -7.90 -2.95
C ALA A 402 -12.14 -9.00 -4.02
N GLY A 403 -13.35 -9.17 -4.61
CA GLY A 403 -13.62 -10.17 -5.65
C GLY A 403 -13.42 -9.68 -7.10
N THR A 404 -13.17 -8.40 -7.34
CA THR A 404 -13.12 -7.81 -8.70
C THR A 404 -11.90 -8.31 -9.45
N GLU A 405 -12.09 -8.99 -10.58
CA GLU A 405 -11.00 -9.32 -11.50
C GLU A 405 -10.73 -8.16 -12.44
N TRP A 406 -9.47 -7.84 -12.67
CA TRP A 406 -9.04 -6.74 -13.50
C TRP A 406 -7.82 -7.11 -14.36
N THR A 407 -7.65 -6.36 -15.46
CA THR A 407 -6.53 -6.53 -16.38
C THR A 407 -5.76 -5.22 -16.51
N ALA A 408 -4.43 -5.29 -16.45
CA ALA A 408 -3.52 -4.21 -16.78
C ALA A 408 -2.92 -4.44 -18.17
N GLU A 409 -2.77 -3.35 -18.93
CA GLU A 409 -2.11 -3.37 -20.23
C GLU A 409 -1.38 -2.05 -20.51
N VAL A 410 -0.39 -2.07 -21.41
CA VAL A 410 0.25 -0.86 -21.93
C VAL A 410 -0.69 -0.21 -22.96
N ILE A 411 -1.17 0.99 -22.64
CA ILE A 411 -2.01 1.78 -23.54
C ILE A 411 -1.17 2.30 -24.69
N TRP A 412 -0.02 2.89 -24.38
CA TRP A 412 0.99 3.32 -25.33
C TRP A 412 2.35 3.51 -24.63
N GLN A 413 3.42 3.49 -25.41
CA GLN A 413 4.76 3.92 -25.03
C GLN A 413 5.40 4.70 -26.18
N ASP A 414 6.36 5.56 -25.90
CA ASP A 414 7.15 6.30 -26.91
C ASP A 414 8.49 5.63 -27.25
N ILE A 415 8.68 4.41 -26.78
CA ILE A 415 9.87 3.58 -26.94
C ILE A 415 9.57 2.46 -27.96
N PRO A 416 10.39 2.30 -29.04
CA PRO A 416 10.16 1.33 -30.10
C PRO A 416 10.62 -0.10 -29.76
N SER A 417 10.65 -0.44 -28.47
CA SER A 417 10.98 -1.76 -27.95
C SER A 417 10.29 -1.98 -26.62
N ARG A 418 10.22 -3.20 -26.13
CA ARG A 418 9.63 -3.46 -24.81
C ARG A 418 10.36 -2.67 -23.72
N ALA A 419 9.69 -1.69 -23.13
CA ALA A 419 10.23 -0.80 -22.12
C ALA A 419 10.05 -1.34 -20.70
N ILE A 420 8.93 -2.02 -20.43
CA ILE A 420 8.59 -2.59 -19.14
C ILE A 420 8.18 -4.05 -19.23
N ASN A 421 8.29 -4.75 -18.13
CA ASN A 421 7.62 -6.01 -17.88
C ASN A 421 6.66 -5.87 -16.72
N PHE A 422 5.49 -6.50 -16.82
CA PHE A 422 4.68 -6.78 -15.65
C PHE A 422 5.38 -7.86 -14.82
N CYS A 423 5.38 -7.71 -13.52
CA CYS A 423 6.09 -8.64 -12.64
C CYS A 423 5.31 -8.89 -11.34
N SER A 424 5.76 -9.87 -10.56
CA SER A 424 5.34 -10.01 -9.17
C SER A 424 5.96 -8.89 -8.31
N LYS A 425 5.53 -8.77 -7.07
CA LYS A 425 6.15 -7.88 -6.06
C LYS A 425 7.66 -8.14 -5.94
N SER A 426 8.08 -9.38 -6.08
CA SER A 426 9.48 -9.83 -6.06
C SER A 426 10.26 -9.58 -7.35
N GLY A 427 9.68 -8.93 -8.35
CA GLY A 427 10.34 -8.67 -9.63
C GLY A 427 10.37 -9.84 -10.61
N VAL A 428 9.75 -10.99 -10.29
CA VAL A 428 9.62 -12.10 -11.22
C VAL A 428 8.71 -11.72 -12.38
N VAL A 429 9.26 -11.69 -13.59
CA VAL A 429 8.54 -11.27 -14.80
C VAL A 429 7.40 -12.23 -15.09
N LYS A 430 6.21 -11.67 -15.35
CA LYS A 430 5.05 -12.43 -15.83
C LYS A 430 5.11 -12.55 -17.35
N SER A 431 4.74 -13.70 -17.85
CA SER A 431 4.66 -13.94 -19.29
C SER A 431 3.45 -13.22 -19.89
N GLY A 432 3.61 -12.68 -21.11
CA GLY A 432 2.53 -12.03 -21.87
C GLY A 432 2.60 -10.51 -21.86
N ASP A 433 1.64 -9.90 -22.54
CA ASP A 433 1.54 -8.46 -22.80
C ASP A 433 0.55 -7.75 -21.88
N THR A 434 -0.18 -8.53 -21.08
CA THR A 434 -1.15 -8.07 -20.09
C THR A 434 -0.89 -8.75 -18.75
N PHE A 435 -1.38 -8.12 -17.69
CA PHE A 435 -1.36 -8.69 -16.35
C PHE A 435 -2.78 -8.82 -15.82
N GLU A 436 -3.14 -9.98 -15.29
CA GLU A 436 -4.40 -10.21 -14.61
C GLU A 436 -4.22 -10.12 -13.10
N GLY A 437 -5.06 -9.34 -12.45
CA GLY A 437 -5.08 -9.19 -11.01
C GLY A 437 -6.49 -9.31 -10.43
N LYS A 438 -6.57 -9.32 -9.10
CA LYS A 438 -7.83 -9.46 -8.38
C LYS A 438 -7.86 -8.57 -7.13
N GLY A 439 -9.01 -7.95 -6.90
CA GLY A 439 -9.25 -7.13 -5.72
C GLY A 439 -8.27 -5.96 -5.60
N THR A 440 -7.82 -5.71 -4.40
CA THR A 440 -6.94 -4.58 -4.05
C THR A 440 -5.45 -4.88 -4.27
N THR A 441 -5.10 -6.03 -4.88
CA THR A 441 -3.69 -6.38 -5.14
C THR A 441 -3.00 -5.27 -5.96
N PRO A 442 -1.82 -4.76 -5.54
CA PRO A 442 -1.08 -3.78 -6.32
C PRO A 442 -0.60 -4.36 -7.66
N LEU A 443 -0.48 -3.50 -8.66
CA LEU A 443 0.21 -3.82 -9.91
C LEU A 443 1.71 -3.55 -9.73
N TYR A 444 2.55 -4.50 -10.13
CA TYR A 444 4.00 -4.33 -10.15
C TYR A 444 4.56 -4.36 -11.56
N VAL A 445 5.49 -3.44 -11.82
CA VAL A 445 6.21 -3.30 -13.08
C VAL A 445 7.70 -3.14 -12.82
N LYS A 446 8.53 -3.54 -13.78
CA LYS A 446 9.98 -3.26 -13.77
C LYS A 446 10.47 -2.89 -15.16
N ALA A 447 11.59 -2.18 -15.24
CA ALA A 447 12.23 -1.89 -16.52
C ALA A 447 12.58 -3.21 -17.24
N ALA A 448 12.33 -3.25 -18.55
CA ALA A 448 12.67 -4.39 -19.40
C ALA A 448 14.02 -4.21 -20.09
N ALA A 449 14.44 -2.96 -20.27
CA ALA A 449 15.70 -2.58 -20.91
C ALA A 449 16.20 -1.26 -20.31
N ASN A 450 17.51 -0.99 -20.47
CA ASN A 450 18.11 0.29 -20.09
C ASN A 450 17.78 1.36 -21.15
N VAL A 451 16.55 1.82 -21.17
CA VAL A 451 16.03 2.85 -22.11
C VAL A 451 15.26 3.90 -21.33
N LYS A 452 15.40 5.17 -21.72
CA LYS A 452 14.60 6.29 -21.19
C LYS A 452 13.40 6.53 -22.08
N GLY A 453 12.31 7.02 -21.50
CA GLY A 453 11.09 7.36 -22.20
C GLY A 453 9.84 7.15 -21.34
N ASN A 454 8.70 7.01 -21.98
CA ASN A 454 7.41 7.06 -21.31
C ASN A 454 6.54 5.86 -21.70
N VAL A 455 5.86 5.32 -20.72
CA VAL A 455 4.86 4.25 -20.88
C VAL A 455 3.59 4.65 -20.13
N VAL A 456 2.44 4.47 -20.74
CA VAL A 456 1.15 4.62 -20.05
C VAL A 456 0.51 3.25 -19.92
N VAL A 457 0.25 2.84 -18.68
CA VAL A 457 -0.48 1.61 -18.37
C VAL A 457 -1.89 1.93 -17.92
N GLY A 458 -2.85 1.07 -18.27
CA GLY A 458 -4.24 1.20 -17.88
C GLY A 458 -4.78 -0.04 -17.21
N ILE A 459 -5.73 0.16 -16.29
CA ILE A 459 -6.49 -0.88 -15.61
C ILE A 459 -7.93 -0.85 -16.09
N LYS A 460 -8.48 -2.00 -16.41
CA LYS A 460 -9.90 -2.22 -16.72
C LYS A 460 -10.42 -3.46 -16.00
N LYS A 461 -11.72 -3.55 -15.77
CA LYS A 461 -12.31 -4.81 -15.30
C LYS A 461 -12.09 -5.88 -16.37
N LYS A 462 -11.88 -7.10 -15.93
CA LYS A 462 -11.67 -8.22 -16.84
C LYS A 462 -12.87 -8.40 -17.76
N GLY A 463 -12.62 -8.40 -19.08
CA GLY A 463 -13.64 -8.51 -20.11
C GLY A 463 -14.34 -7.19 -20.52
N GLU A 464 -14.05 -6.06 -19.85
CA GLU A 464 -14.54 -4.74 -20.21
C GLU A 464 -13.54 -3.99 -21.10
N SER A 465 -14.02 -3.00 -21.88
CA SER A 465 -13.18 -2.19 -22.77
C SER A 465 -12.72 -0.89 -22.14
N ASP A 466 -13.52 -0.30 -21.25
CA ASP A 466 -13.28 1.01 -20.67
C ASP A 466 -12.28 0.94 -19.52
N TYR A 467 -11.33 1.89 -19.50
CA TYR A 467 -10.36 1.96 -18.41
C TYR A 467 -11.00 2.51 -17.14
N LEU A 468 -10.64 1.93 -16.01
CA LEU A 468 -10.96 2.45 -14.69
C LEU A 468 -9.98 3.54 -14.26
N TRP A 469 -8.72 3.44 -14.67
CA TRP A 469 -7.65 4.40 -14.44
C TRP A 469 -6.44 4.09 -15.29
N SER A 470 -5.51 5.06 -15.40
CA SER A 470 -4.22 4.92 -16.07
C SER A 470 -3.11 5.60 -15.27
N TRP A 471 -1.90 5.11 -15.43
CA TRP A 471 -0.68 5.65 -14.82
C TRP A 471 0.38 5.90 -15.87
N HIS A 472 1.14 6.96 -15.67
CA HIS A 472 2.34 7.27 -16.43
C HIS A 472 3.55 6.64 -15.74
N LEU A 473 4.27 5.77 -16.44
CA LEU A 473 5.54 5.20 -16.01
C LEU A 473 6.65 5.94 -16.76
N TRP A 474 7.43 6.69 -16.02
CA TRP A 474 8.49 7.52 -16.56
C TRP A 474 9.84 6.85 -16.33
N LEU A 475 10.40 6.25 -17.39
CA LEU A 475 11.69 5.58 -17.36
C LEU A 475 12.80 6.64 -17.48
N THR A 476 13.36 7.04 -16.34
CA THR A 476 14.39 8.09 -16.24
C THR A 476 15.17 7.93 -14.94
N ASP A 477 16.34 8.56 -14.87
CA ASP A 477 17.04 8.81 -13.60
C ASP A 477 16.22 9.76 -12.72
N GLU A 478 16.40 9.68 -11.42
CA GLU A 478 15.68 10.49 -10.42
C GLU A 478 15.86 11.99 -10.72
N PRO A 479 14.78 12.74 -10.99
CA PRO A 479 14.87 14.18 -11.23
C PRO A 479 15.38 14.92 -10.00
N GLN A 480 16.18 15.94 -10.23
CA GLN A 480 16.79 16.74 -9.18
C GLN A 480 16.00 18.01 -8.92
N LEU A 481 16.05 18.50 -7.67
CA LEU A 481 15.48 19.79 -7.30
C LEU A 481 16.46 20.92 -7.68
N VAL A 482 16.07 21.79 -8.63
CA VAL A 482 16.86 22.94 -9.05
C VAL A 482 16.01 24.19 -9.01
N ALA A 483 16.40 25.16 -8.20
CA ALA A 483 15.71 26.44 -8.05
C ALA A 483 14.20 26.31 -7.70
N GLY A 484 13.84 25.31 -6.90
CA GLY A 484 12.47 25.03 -6.45
C GLY A 484 11.64 24.16 -7.39
N PHE A 485 12.16 23.79 -8.56
CA PHE A 485 11.49 22.97 -9.58
C PHE A 485 12.27 21.70 -9.87
N MET A 486 11.61 20.71 -10.45
CA MET A 486 12.33 19.61 -11.12
C MET A 486 13.33 20.15 -12.13
N ASP A 487 14.45 19.45 -12.33
CA ASP A 487 15.46 19.81 -13.32
C ASP A 487 14.99 19.65 -14.79
N ARG A 488 13.87 18.97 -15.01
CA ARG A 488 13.31 18.64 -16.34
C ARG A 488 11.79 18.63 -16.36
N ASN A 489 11.20 18.71 -17.55
CA ASN A 489 9.76 18.57 -17.74
C ASN A 489 9.29 17.15 -17.43
N LEU A 490 8.08 16.98 -16.94
CA LEU A 490 7.49 15.68 -16.71
C LEU A 490 7.43 14.88 -18.02
N GLY A 491 8.03 13.70 -18.02
CA GLY A 491 8.20 12.84 -19.19
C GLY A 491 9.43 13.14 -20.06
N ALA A 492 10.31 14.06 -19.67
CA ALA A 492 11.54 14.32 -20.43
C ALA A 492 12.63 13.28 -20.15
N GLU A 493 13.38 12.90 -21.18
CA GLU A 493 14.51 11.97 -21.07
C GLU A 493 15.78 12.64 -20.52
N SER A 494 15.89 13.97 -20.64
CA SER A 494 17.08 14.75 -20.27
C SER A 494 16.73 16.12 -19.68
N ALA A 495 17.60 16.61 -18.78
CA ALA A 495 17.61 17.96 -18.26
C ALA A 495 18.58 18.89 -19.02
N THR A 496 19.40 18.34 -19.93
CA THR A 496 20.51 19.05 -20.59
C THR A 496 20.04 19.78 -21.84
N ALA A 497 20.17 21.09 -21.89
CA ALA A 497 19.67 21.94 -22.99
C ALA A 497 20.08 21.44 -24.39
N THR A 498 21.35 20.97 -24.55
CA THR A 498 21.89 20.49 -25.82
C THR A 498 21.26 19.20 -26.34
N ASP A 499 20.47 18.50 -25.52
CA ASP A 499 19.79 17.25 -25.90
C ASP A 499 18.46 17.51 -26.67
N GLY A 500 18.13 18.79 -26.88
CA GLY A 500 17.06 19.23 -27.77
C GLY A 500 15.70 18.62 -27.47
N ALA A 501 15.17 17.81 -28.38
CA ALA A 501 13.83 17.21 -28.26
C ALA A 501 13.66 16.35 -26.99
N LYS A 502 14.70 15.72 -26.47
CA LYS A 502 14.69 14.90 -25.26
C LYS A 502 14.38 15.67 -23.99
N THR A 503 14.47 17.01 -24.02
CA THR A 503 14.16 17.87 -22.86
C THR A 503 12.69 18.30 -22.80
N ARG A 504 11.90 18.11 -23.87
CA ARG A 504 10.55 18.68 -24.00
C ARG A 504 9.52 18.02 -23.11
N GLY A 505 9.61 16.69 -22.88
CA GLY A 505 8.65 15.92 -22.09
C GLY A 505 7.28 15.78 -22.76
N LEU A 506 6.26 15.60 -21.94
CA LEU A 506 4.89 15.34 -22.37
C LEU A 506 3.97 16.54 -22.15
N TYR A 507 2.78 16.50 -22.79
CA TYR A 507 1.80 17.57 -22.76
C TYR A 507 0.54 17.12 -22.02
N TYR A 508 -0.08 18.02 -21.26
CA TYR A 508 -1.25 17.75 -20.43
C TYR A 508 -2.34 18.77 -20.67
N GLN A 509 -3.59 18.32 -20.70
CA GLN A 509 -4.74 19.24 -20.66
C GLN A 509 -5.01 19.67 -19.22
N PHE A 510 -5.35 20.92 -18.99
CA PHE A 510 -5.55 21.45 -17.64
C PHE A 510 -6.57 20.62 -16.83
N GLY A 511 -6.18 20.17 -15.65
CA GLY A 511 -7.00 19.35 -14.77
C GLY A 511 -7.05 17.87 -15.14
N ARG A 512 -6.18 17.40 -16.03
CA ARG A 512 -6.12 16.02 -16.49
C ARG A 512 -4.78 15.38 -16.17
N LYS A 513 -4.81 14.15 -15.64
CA LYS A 513 -3.62 13.38 -15.25
C LYS A 513 -2.90 12.70 -16.43
N ASP A 514 -3.62 12.49 -17.54
CA ASP A 514 -3.12 11.69 -18.66
C ASP A 514 -2.18 12.49 -19.56
N PRO A 515 -0.98 11.97 -19.85
CA PRO A 515 -0.01 12.58 -20.71
C PRO A 515 -0.28 12.32 -22.20
N PHE A 516 0.17 13.25 -23.04
CA PHE A 516 0.15 13.14 -24.49
C PHE A 516 1.55 13.41 -25.06
N VAL A 517 1.97 12.58 -26.01
CA VAL A 517 3.21 12.83 -26.76
C VAL A 517 3.09 14.07 -27.63
N GLY A 518 4.21 14.61 -28.08
CA GLY A 518 4.27 15.62 -29.16
C GLY A 518 3.91 15.02 -30.53
N SER A 519 4.78 15.22 -31.50
CA SER A 519 4.63 14.63 -32.84
C SER A 519 5.37 13.29 -32.99
N THR A 520 5.71 12.65 -31.87
CA THR A 520 6.43 11.37 -31.86
C THR A 520 5.47 10.21 -32.09
N GLU A 521 6.01 9.14 -32.64
CA GLU A 521 5.31 7.86 -32.79
C GLU A 521 5.08 7.20 -31.44
N ILE A 522 3.96 6.50 -31.29
CA ILE A 522 3.67 5.68 -30.12
C ILE A 522 3.54 4.21 -30.53
N TYR A 523 3.88 3.35 -29.60
CA TYR A 523 4.02 1.92 -29.79
C TYR A 523 3.19 1.12 -28.78
N ASP A 524 2.91 -0.14 -29.09
CA ASP A 524 2.44 -1.12 -28.11
C ASP A 524 3.61 -1.60 -27.20
N ILE A 525 3.31 -2.48 -26.25
CA ILE A 525 4.31 -3.03 -25.32
C ILE A 525 5.48 -3.75 -26.02
N ASN A 526 5.29 -4.26 -27.23
CA ASN A 526 6.30 -4.99 -28.00
C ASN A 526 7.07 -4.08 -28.96
N GLY A 527 6.80 -2.77 -28.98
CA GLY A 527 7.43 -1.81 -29.86
C GLY A 527 6.83 -1.80 -31.28
N THR A 528 5.61 -2.34 -31.46
CA THR A 528 4.89 -2.21 -32.73
C THR A 528 4.23 -0.84 -32.79
N SER A 529 4.43 -0.12 -33.90
CA SER A 529 3.84 1.21 -34.13
C SER A 529 2.30 1.16 -34.06
N LYS A 530 1.72 2.08 -33.29
CA LYS A 530 0.28 2.26 -33.15
C LYS A 530 -0.22 3.48 -33.95
N SER A 531 0.45 4.61 -33.76
CA SER A 531 0.11 5.89 -34.42
C SER A 531 1.21 6.92 -34.20
N THR A 532 1.15 8.02 -34.93
CA THR A 532 1.95 9.21 -34.65
C THR A 532 1.12 10.22 -33.89
N GLY A 533 1.55 10.56 -32.67
CA GLY A 533 0.85 11.48 -31.77
C GLY A 533 -0.36 10.88 -31.08
N ALA A 534 -1.14 11.73 -30.43
CA ALA A 534 -2.33 11.34 -29.67
C ALA A 534 -3.55 11.12 -30.60
N THR A 535 -4.47 10.27 -30.17
CA THR A 535 -5.82 10.20 -30.77
C THR A 535 -6.56 11.50 -30.47
N ILE A 536 -7.13 12.14 -31.48
CA ILE A 536 -7.86 13.40 -31.34
C ILE A 536 -9.36 13.15 -31.44
N ALA A 537 -10.12 13.72 -30.50
CA ALA A 537 -11.59 13.76 -30.57
C ALA A 537 -12.08 15.18 -30.30
N THR A 538 -13.12 15.59 -31.05
CA THR A 538 -13.71 16.91 -30.89
C THR A 538 -14.95 16.86 -30.00
N GLY A 539 -15.07 17.79 -29.09
CA GLY A 539 -16.20 17.94 -28.17
C GLY A 539 -15.85 17.74 -26.73
N LYS A 540 -16.73 18.20 -25.85
CA LYS A 540 -16.56 18.13 -24.40
C LYS A 540 -16.96 16.76 -23.86
N VAL A 541 -16.24 16.28 -22.86
CA VAL A 541 -16.52 15.00 -22.20
C VAL A 541 -16.56 15.15 -20.68
N THR A 542 -17.21 14.20 -20.00
CA THR A 542 -17.15 14.11 -18.53
C THR A 542 -15.75 13.69 -18.07
N PHE A 543 -15.42 13.97 -16.82
CA PHE A 543 -14.18 13.46 -16.22
C PHE A 543 -14.12 11.93 -16.25
N ALA A 544 -15.23 11.26 -15.95
CA ALA A 544 -15.33 9.81 -16.04
C ALA A 544 -14.98 9.31 -17.47
N LYS A 545 -15.54 9.93 -18.52
CA LYS A 545 -15.22 9.55 -19.91
C LYS A 545 -13.75 9.82 -20.26
N ALA A 546 -13.17 10.92 -19.78
CA ALA A 546 -11.75 11.19 -20.01
C ALA A 546 -10.84 10.13 -19.34
N VAL A 547 -11.20 9.66 -18.13
CA VAL A 547 -10.50 8.58 -17.44
C VAL A 547 -10.64 7.25 -18.21
N GLN A 548 -11.81 6.96 -18.75
CA GLN A 548 -12.06 5.76 -19.57
C GLN A 548 -11.29 5.76 -20.91
N THR A 549 -10.85 6.92 -21.38
CA THR A 549 -10.19 7.10 -22.69
C THR A 549 -8.88 7.88 -22.55
N PRO A 550 -7.89 7.41 -21.81
CA PRO A 550 -6.69 8.18 -21.44
C PRO A 550 -5.79 8.57 -22.61
N ALA A 551 -5.83 7.85 -23.74
CA ALA A 551 -5.05 8.16 -24.94
C ALA A 551 -5.71 9.20 -25.85
N THR A 552 -6.93 9.68 -25.54
CA THR A 552 -7.66 10.60 -26.40
C THR A 552 -7.50 12.04 -25.92
N PHE A 553 -6.95 12.89 -26.78
CA PHE A 553 -6.87 14.34 -26.58
C PHE A 553 -8.18 14.98 -27.05
N TYR A 554 -8.86 15.73 -26.17
CA TYR A 554 -10.16 16.33 -26.47
C TYR A 554 -10.01 17.79 -26.85
N THR A 555 -10.38 18.13 -28.09
CA THR A 555 -10.45 19.52 -28.56
C THR A 555 -11.83 20.11 -28.27
N TYR A 556 -11.90 21.43 -28.10
CA TYR A 556 -13.22 22.07 -28.01
C TYR A 556 -13.94 22.04 -29.37
N GLY A 557 -15.24 21.70 -29.38
CA GLY A 557 -16.04 21.75 -30.63
C GLY A 557 -16.52 23.16 -30.92
N SER A 558 -17.49 23.64 -30.17
CA SER A 558 -18.02 25.01 -30.22
C SER A 558 -18.31 25.51 -28.82
N GLY A 559 -18.05 26.81 -28.54
CA GLY A 559 -18.27 27.46 -27.24
C GLY A 559 -17.11 27.23 -26.24
N ASN A 560 -17.05 28.04 -25.25
CA ASN A 560 -16.08 28.25 -24.13
C ASN A 560 -14.78 27.42 -23.99
N ASN A 561 -14.20 26.95 -25.09
CA ASN A 561 -12.80 26.46 -25.16
C ASN A 561 -12.35 25.49 -24.05
N ASP A 562 -13.26 24.65 -23.53
CA ASP A 562 -12.96 23.64 -22.52
C ASP A 562 -13.11 22.22 -23.10
N TRP A 563 -12.31 21.27 -22.61
CA TRP A 563 -12.43 19.87 -22.95
C TRP A 563 -13.45 19.13 -22.06
N ALA A 564 -13.81 19.69 -20.87
CA ALA A 564 -14.66 19.04 -19.88
C ALA A 564 -16.11 19.55 -19.94
N SER A 565 -17.11 18.68 -19.65
CA SER A 565 -18.53 18.97 -19.48
C SER A 565 -19.16 18.03 -18.44
N PRO A 566 -20.06 18.48 -17.59
CA PRO A 566 -20.39 19.90 -17.36
C PRO A 566 -19.15 20.67 -16.91
N ASN A 567 -19.16 21.98 -17.08
CA ASN A 567 -18.13 22.86 -16.51
C ASN A 567 -18.26 22.84 -14.98
N ASN A 568 -18.04 21.70 -14.36
CA ASN A 568 -17.84 21.61 -12.93
C ASN A 568 -16.47 22.19 -12.64
N TYR A 569 -16.37 23.50 -12.86
CA TYR A 569 -15.33 24.33 -12.33
C TYR A 569 -15.38 24.24 -10.81
N THR A 570 -14.76 23.23 -10.32
CA THR A 570 -14.17 23.30 -8.99
C THR A 570 -12.70 23.63 -9.21
N SER A 571 -12.23 24.67 -8.56
CA SER A 571 -10.82 25.07 -8.47
C SER A 571 -9.84 23.94 -8.10
N LYS A 572 -10.26 22.69 -8.10
CA LYS A 572 -9.69 21.54 -7.41
C LYS A 572 -9.23 20.42 -8.32
N ASN A 573 -9.11 20.65 -9.65
CA ASN A 573 -8.79 19.52 -10.55
C ASN A 573 -7.34 19.04 -10.41
N TRP A 574 -6.39 19.93 -10.13
CA TRP A 574 -5.00 19.57 -9.94
C TRP A 574 -4.50 19.78 -8.51
N ASN A 575 -5.03 20.82 -7.84
CA ASN A 575 -4.76 21.04 -6.42
C ASN A 575 -6.08 21.32 -5.69
N ASP A 576 -6.23 20.82 -4.49
CA ASP A 576 -7.38 21.13 -3.62
C ASP A 576 -7.17 22.48 -2.96
N ILE A 577 -7.15 23.59 -3.74
CA ILE A 577 -6.77 24.84 -3.15
C ILE A 577 -7.53 26.03 -3.64
N SER A 578 -7.82 26.74 -2.77
CA SER A 578 -7.52 28.14 -2.51
C SER A 578 -6.06 28.40 -2.07
N GLU A 579 -5.03 28.06 -2.83
CA GLU A 579 -3.61 28.41 -2.58
C GLU A 579 -2.81 27.58 -1.55
N SER A 580 -3.29 26.44 -1.04
CA SER A 580 -2.50 25.53 -0.23
C SER A 580 -2.00 24.31 -1.02
N ASP A 581 -1.06 23.56 -0.50
CA ASP A 581 -0.21 22.62 -1.21
C ASP A 581 -0.85 21.26 -1.53
N GLY A 582 -2.18 21.15 -1.50
CA GLY A 582 -2.90 19.90 -1.64
C GLY A 582 -2.92 19.31 -3.04
N LYS A 583 -2.43 18.09 -3.20
CA LYS A 583 -2.46 17.28 -4.40
C LYS A 583 -3.79 16.58 -4.58
N THR A 584 -4.43 16.68 -5.76
CA THR A 584 -5.71 16.00 -6.05
C THR A 584 -5.52 14.68 -6.78
N PHE A 585 -6.65 13.98 -7.07
CA PHE A 585 -6.66 12.76 -7.91
C PHE A 585 -5.97 12.94 -9.24
N PHE A 586 -6.03 14.13 -9.83
CA PHE A 586 -5.62 14.40 -11.20
C PHE A 586 -4.24 15.05 -11.31
N ASP A 587 -3.54 15.32 -10.22
CA ASP A 587 -2.17 15.84 -10.29
C ASP A 587 -1.27 14.81 -11.00
N PRO A 588 -0.63 15.15 -12.12
CA PRO A 588 0.17 14.20 -12.91
C PRO A 588 1.57 13.96 -12.35
N CYS A 589 2.04 14.76 -11.37
CA CYS A 589 3.41 14.67 -10.86
C CYS A 589 3.63 13.40 -10.05
N PRO A 590 4.86 12.86 -10.01
CA PRO A 590 5.20 11.70 -9.18
C PRO A 590 5.15 12.00 -7.69
N GLU A 591 5.33 10.98 -6.87
CA GLU A 591 5.37 11.09 -5.41
C GLU A 591 6.48 12.04 -4.95
N GLY A 592 6.21 12.88 -3.93
CA GLY A 592 7.09 13.95 -3.45
C GLY A 592 7.12 15.22 -4.33
N TRP A 593 6.34 15.23 -5.42
CA TRP A 593 6.26 16.32 -6.37
C TRP A 593 4.81 16.67 -6.71
N ARG A 594 4.51 17.95 -6.94
CA ARG A 594 3.20 18.45 -7.35
C ARG A 594 3.30 19.49 -8.47
N LEU A 595 2.19 19.84 -9.07
CA LEU A 595 2.12 21.00 -9.97
C LEU A 595 2.39 22.31 -9.22
N PRO A 596 3.12 23.25 -9.82
CA PRO A 596 3.32 24.58 -9.22
C PRO A 596 2.02 25.38 -9.25
N THR A 597 1.84 26.25 -8.25
CA THR A 597 0.84 27.30 -8.27
C THR A 597 1.30 28.46 -9.18
N LYS A 598 0.37 29.36 -9.55
CA LYS A 598 0.72 30.59 -10.28
C LYS A 598 1.75 31.43 -9.50
N ALA A 599 1.68 31.46 -8.18
CA ALA A 599 2.58 32.24 -7.34
C ALA A 599 4.04 31.78 -7.45
N GLU A 600 4.28 30.49 -7.63
CA GLU A 600 5.61 29.93 -7.77
C GLU A 600 6.31 30.32 -9.08
N TYR A 601 5.56 30.74 -10.08
CA TYR A 601 6.10 31.33 -11.31
C TYR A 601 6.35 32.85 -11.21
N SER A 602 5.95 33.54 -10.14
CA SER A 602 5.97 35.01 -10.05
C SER A 602 7.34 35.66 -10.24
N ASN A 603 8.41 34.95 -9.94
CA ASN A 603 9.79 35.42 -10.10
C ASN A 603 10.37 35.27 -11.52
N PHE A 604 9.61 34.67 -12.44
CA PHE A 604 10.05 34.49 -13.82
C PHE A 604 9.86 35.80 -14.62
N SER A 605 10.95 36.35 -15.11
CA SER A 605 10.97 37.59 -15.89
C SER A 605 12.05 37.51 -16.95
N THR A 606 12.11 38.43 -17.91
CA THR A 606 13.16 38.45 -18.91
C THR A 606 14.56 38.64 -18.33
N THR A 607 14.68 39.12 -17.09
CA THR A 607 15.96 39.32 -16.40
C THR A 607 16.38 38.11 -15.57
N THR A 608 15.45 37.37 -14.99
CA THR A 608 15.70 36.18 -14.14
C THR A 608 15.63 34.87 -14.92
N PHE A 609 15.03 34.89 -16.12
CA PHE A 609 14.74 33.73 -16.96
C PHE A 609 15.29 34.04 -18.38
N THR A 610 16.53 33.65 -18.62
CA THR A 610 17.30 34.08 -19.79
C THR A 610 17.08 33.16 -20.99
N TRP A 611 16.88 33.77 -22.18
CA TRP A 611 16.70 33.04 -23.45
C TRP A 611 18.03 32.51 -24.00
N ASP A 612 18.05 31.25 -24.39
CA ASP A 612 19.09 30.59 -25.16
C ASP A 612 18.60 30.36 -26.60
N ALA A 613 19.12 31.14 -27.53
CA ALA A 613 18.72 31.06 -28.94
C ALA A 613 19.28 29.80 -29.63
N THR A 614 20.36 29.22 -29.14
CA THR A 614 20.94 27.99 -29.69
C THR A 614 20.12 26.77 -29.41
N ASN A 615 19.64 26.65 -28.17
CA ASN A 615 18.88 25.47 -27.71
C ASN A 615 17.37 25.70 -27.68
N SER A 616 16.91 26.92 -27.98
CA SER A 616 15.47 27.30 -28.05
C SER A 616 14.75 27.04 -26.74
N GLY A 617 15.05 27.86 -25.73
CA GLY A 617 14.44 27.78 -24.41
C GLY A 617 15.01 28.82 -23.45
N ARG A 618 14.70 28.72 -22.18
CA ARG A 618 15.14 29.65 -21.14
C ARG A 618 15.75 28.91 -19.96
N THR A 619 16.69 29.59 -19.27
CA THR A 619 17.31 29.09 -18.05
C THR A 619 16.91 29.98 -16.85
N TYR A 620 16.39 29.33 -15.78
CA TYR A 620 16.05 29.97 -14.52
C TYR A 620 16.96 29.41 -13.40
N ASN A 621 17.90 30.24 -12.91
CA ASN A 621 18.85 29.85 -11.85
C ASN A 621 19.52 28.48 -12.11
N GLY A 622 19.99 28.25 -13.33
CA GLY A 622 20.60 26.98 -13.73
C GLY A 622 19.65 25.87 -14.18
N ASN A 623 18.34 26.06 -14.02
CA ASN A 623 17.34 25.10 -14.45
C ASN A 623 16.85 25.40 -15.87
N TRP A 624 16.93 24.43 -16.76
CA TRP A 624 16.57 24.53 -18.17
C TRP A 624 15.08 24.32 -18.42
N PHE A 625 14.44 25.22 -19.17
CA PHE A 625 13.05 25.15 -19.63
C PHE A 625 13.01 25.26 -21.16
N PRO A 626 12.81 24.15 -21.89
CA PRO A 626 12.73 24.18 -23.33
C PRO A 626 11.49 24.95 -23.84
N ALA A 627 11.59 25.61 -24.97
CA ALA A 627 10.44 26.07 -25.74
C ALA A 627 9.78 24.87 -26.43
N ALA A 628 9.04 24.10 -25.64
CA ALA A 628 8.47 22.82 -26.06
C ALA A 628 7.27 22.99 -27.00
N GLY A 629 6.75 24.22 -27.17
CA GLY A 629 5.49 24.47 -27.85
C GLY A 629 4.30 23.92 -27.10
N TYR A 630 3.20 23.73 -27.81
CA TYR A 630 1.93 23.25 -27.22
C TYR A 630 1.11 22.42 -28.20
N ARG A 631 0.16 21.65 -27.68
CA ARG A 631 -0.94 21.08 -28.48
C ARG A 631 -2.12 22.05 -28.55
N GLY A 632 -2.58 22.31 -29.76
CA GLY A 632 -3.68 23.25 -30.04
C GLY A 632 -5.01 22.80 -29.42
N SER A 633 -5.74 23.73 -28.84
CA SER A 633 -7.04 23.47 -28.22
C SER A 633 -8.16 23.15 -29.22
N GLY A 634 -8.02 23.59 -30.50
CA GLY A 634 -9.00 23.41 -31.52
C GLY A 634 -8.86 22.15 -32.36
N ASP A 635 -7.64 21.71 -32.61
CA ASP A 635 -7.33 20.60 -33.53
C ASP A 635 -6.36 19.54 -32.91
N GLY A 636 -5.79 19.84 -31.74
CA GLY A 636 -4.83 18.95 -31.07
C GLY A 636 -3.45 18.88 -31.77
N SER A 637 -3.19 19.67 -32.81
CA SER A 637 -1.91 19.69 -33.52
C SER A 637 -0.80 20.32 -32.66
N MET A 638 0.45 19.98 -32.95
CA MET A 638 1.60 20.64 -32.32
C MET A 638 1.89 21.99 -32.99
N SER A 639 2.14 22.99 -32.16
CA SER A 639 2.48 24.35 -32.59
C SER A 639 3.61 24.95 -31.77
N SER A 640 4.29 25.95 -32.33
CA SER A 640 5.30 26.79 -31.69
C SER A 640 6.50 26.05 -31.07
N VAL A 641 6.78 24.83 -31.50
CA VAL A 641 7.95 24.07 -31.00
C VAL A 641 9.24 24.78 -31.39
N GLY A 642 10.07 25.10 -30.39
CA GLY A 642 11.30 25.82 -30.52
C GLY A 642 11.17 27.36 -30.50
N SER A 643 9.95 27.90 -30.43
CA SER A 643 9.67 29.33 -30.28
C SER A 643 8.99 29.73 -29.00
N ASP A 644 8.04 28.93 -28.52
CA ASP A 644 7.27 29.22 -27.31
C ASP A 644 7.36 28.08 -26.29
N GLY A 645 7.40 28.41 -25.02
CA GLY A 645 7.26 27.49 -23.90
C GLY A 645 6.02 27.85 -23.10
N ASP A 646 5.10 26.91 -22.98
CA ASP A 646 3.88 27.02 -22.18
C ASP A 646 3.86 25.92 -21.12
N TYR A 647 3.71 26.32 -19.86
CA TYR A 647 3.80 25.46 -18.69
C TYR A 647 2.63 25.67 -17.76
N TRP A 648 1.80 24.66 -17.57
CA TRP A 648 0.66 24.76 -16.67
C TRP A 648 1.08 25.05 -15.23
N SER A 649 0.30 25.90 -14.56
CA SER A 649 0.21 25.90 -13.11
C SER A 649 -1.04 25.11 -12.68
N ALA A 650 -1.14 24.77 -11.42
CA ALA A 650 -2.35 24.18 -10.83
C ALA A 650 -3.48 25.22 -10.61
N SER A 651 -3.15 26.50 -10.69
CA SER A 651 -4.08 27.61 -10.38
C SER A 651 -5.07 27.82 -11.53
N PRO A 652 -6.38 27.76 -11.26
CA PRO A 652 -7.39 28.07 -12.24
C PRO A 652 -7.48 29.58 -12.49
N TYR A 653 -7.85 29.97 -13.73
CA TYR A 653 -8.10 31.35 -14.09
C TYR A 653 -9.60 31.68 -14.12
N SER A 654 -10.39 30.83 -14.78
CA SER A 654 -11.82 30.98 -14.98
C SER A 654 -12.48 29.61 -15.17
N GLU A 655 -13.78 29.59 -15.44
CA GLU A 655 -14.54 28.35 -15.70
C GLU A 655 -13.92 27.46 -16.80
N ASN A 656 -13.24 28.07 -17.77
CA ASN A 656 -12.68 27.37 -18.93
C ASN A 656 -11.19 27.65 -19.16
N GLY A 657 -10.51 28.30 -18.22
CA GLY A 657 -9.11 28.69 -18.30
C GLY A 657 -8.29 28.30 -17.10
N GLY A 658 -7.00 28.04 -17.32
CA GLY A 658 -5.97 27.85 -16.30
C GLY A 658 -4.84 28.87 -16.44
N TYR A 659 -4.15 29.17 -15.35
CA TYR A 659 -2.92 29.95 -15.40
C TYR A 659 -1.75 29.09 -15.88
N SER A 660 -0.85 29.72 -16.62
CA SER A 660 0.40 29.13 -17.12
C SER A 660 1.55 30.12 -17.06
N LEU A 661 2.78 29.62 -17.05
CA LEU A 661 3.95 30.36 -17.44
C LEU A 661 4.06 30.30 -18.97
N GLY A 662 3.99 31.42 -19.65
CA GLY A 662 4.24 31.52 -21.09
C GLY A 662 5.52 32.29 -21.37
N PHE A 663 6.36 31.83 -22.29
CA PHE A 663 7.56 32.54 -22.71
C PHE A 663 7.96 32.23 -24.15
N GLY A 664 8.66 33.17 -24.77
CA GLY A 664 9.36 33.05 -26.04
C GLY A 664 10.66 33.81 -26.01
N SER A 665 11.29 34.03 -27.19
CA SER A 665 12.52 34.81 -27.28
C SER A 665 12.33 36.28 -26.84
N GLY A 666 11.14 36.86 -27.10
CA GLY A 666 10.84 38.28 -26.86
C GLY A 666 10.25 38.61 -25.50
N GLY A 667 9.80 37.62 -24.72
CA GLY A 667 9.09 37.92 -23.48
C GLY A 667 8.87 36.74 -22.54
N VAL A 668 8.40 37.08 -21.34
CA VAL A 668 8.00 36.13 -20.30
C VAL A 668 6.72 36.64 -19.65
N ASN A 669 5.72 35.77 -19.54
CA ASN A 669 4.48 36.06 -18.82
C ASN A 669 4.26 34.96 -17.77
N PRO A 670 4.59 35.19 -16.49
CA PRO A 670 4.47 34.20 -15.44
C PRO A 670 3.01 33.97 -14.96
N ALA A 671 2.09 34.76 -15.44
CA ALA A 671 0.66 34.69 -15.13
C ALA A 671 -0.17 34.69 -16.42
N ASN A 672 0.33 34.05 -17.46
CA ASN A 672 -0.43 33.84 -18.68
C ASN A 672 -1.68 32.99 -18.37
N PHE A 673 -2.74 33.15 -19.18
CA PHE A 673 -3.93 32.33 -19.01
C PHE A 673 -4.37 31.77 -20.37
N ASN A 674 -4.79 30.52 -20.34
CA ASN A 674 -5.12 29.78 -21.55
C ASN A 674 -6.34 28.87 -21.34
N SER A 675 -6.99 28.53 -22.44
CA SER A 675 -8.06 27.56 -22.51
C SER A 675 -7.60 26.20 -21.94
N ARG A 676 -8.44 25.56 -21.12
CA ARG A 676 -8.15 24.26 -20.51
C ARG A 676 -7.97 23.13 -21.55
N ALA A 677 -8.47 23.31 -22.77
CA ALA A 677 -8.31 22.36 -23.86
C ALA A 677 -6.92 22.34 -24.50
N TYR A 678 -6.06 23.33 -24.24
CA TYR A 678 -4.66 23.26 -24.68
C TYR A 678 -3.90 22.13 -23.98
N GLY A 679 -2.92 21.56 -24.67
CA GLY A 679 -1.94 20.66 -24.09
C GLY A 679 -0.62 21.37 -23.86
N PHE A 680 -0.26 21.64 -22.59
CA PHE A 680 0.99 22.30 -22.20
C PHE A 680 1.92 21.39 -21.43
N SER A 681 3.20 21.75 -21.37
CA SER A 681 4.19 21.09 -20.54
C SER A 681 3.85 21.21 -19.04
N VAL A 682 4.34 20.27 -18.25
CA VAL A 682 4.29 20.28 -16.79
C VAL A 682 5.72 20.27 -16.26
N ARG A 683 6.00 21.19 -15.33
CA ARG A 683 7.23 21.24 -14.55
C ARG A 683 6.88 21.17 -13.07
N CYS A 684 7.12 20.03 -12.45
CA CYS A 684 6.74 19.82 -11.05
C CYS A 684 7.63 20.59 -10.06
N VAL A 685 7.08 20.90 -8.90
CA VAL A 685 7.78 21.45 -7.73
C VAL A 685 7.73 20.43 -6.60
N GLN A 686 8.63 20.54 -5.64
CA GLN A 686 8.63 19.66 -4.47
C GLN A 686 7.41 19.92 -3.60
N GLU A 687 6.80 18.85 -3.04
CA GLU A 687 5.69 18.93 -2.07
C GLU A 687 6.12 19.54 -0.73
#